data_dab941753d9f72e78a02f1e58ca79034
#
_entry.id   dab941753d9f72e78a02f1e58ca79034
#
_cell.length_a   1.000
_cell.length_b   1.000
_cell.length_c   1.000
_cell.angle_alpha   90.00
_cell.angle_beta   90.00
_cell.angle_gamma   90.00
#
_symmetry.space_group_name_H-M   'P 1'
#
loop_
_entity.id
_entity.type
_entity.pdbx_description
1 polymer ?
#
loop_
_entity_poly.entity_id
_entity_poly.type
_entity_poly.pdbx_seq_one_letter_code
_entity_poly.pdbx_strand_id
1 'polypeptide(L)'
;MSKAKPSYGNESISALKGADRVRKRPGVIFGSDGLEGCEHAVFEILSNSIDEAREGFGTEIVTTRYADGSIEVADHGRGIPVEWNEKEQRYNWELVFCELYAGGKYKNDTGENYEFSLGLNGLGTCATQYSSEYMDVTIVRDGFEYGLHFEKGVNKTGTKEGFTKKPTNEKKTGTTIRWKPDLEVFTDINIPVDYYLDTLKRQAVVNSHIKFVLKNQVSGSKFENTEFLYQNGIVDYVTELAGETPLTSVQFLEGERRGRDRADKSEYKVKLSCAFCFSSAVSRIEYYHNSSWLEHGGAPDKAVRSAFVSAIDAYLKQNNKYNKSESKVTYQDIFDSLVLVTNCFSTQTSYENQTKKAITNRFIQEAMTEFLKEGLEIYFIENKAEADKIAEQVLINKRSREQAEKARLNIKKKLSGNIDLANRVQKFVDCRTKDVTRRELYIVEGDSALGSVKQGRDSEFQAIMPVRGKILNCLKADYDKIFKSDIITDLLKVLGCGIEVRGKAAKDLSAFDLENLRWHRIIICTDADVDGFQIRTLILTMLYRLVPTLIELGYVYIAESPLYEITYRDKSYFAFDETEKAAILKKLEGKKILIQRSKGLGENQADMMWETTMNPETRRLIRITPDDAAATSEMFDLLLGDNLSGRKEYIAEHGVDYLELADIS
;
A
#
# COMPACT_ATOMS: atom_id res chain seq x y z
N MET A 1 17.43 50.85 -10.28
CA MET A 1 18.72 50.51 -9.67
C MET A 1 18.79 49.01 -9.43
N SER A 2 19.56 48.27 -10.23
CA SER A 2 19.74 46.84 -10.04
C SER A 2 20.60 46.62 -8.80
N LYS A 3 20.08 45.87 -7.82
CA LYS A 3 20.88 45.39 -6.68
C LYS A 3 22.02 44.54 -7.22
N ALA A 4 23.27 44.96 -7.02
CA ALA A 4 24.45 44.18 -7.36
C ALA A 4 24.33 42.80 -6.65
N LYS A 5 24.53 41.71 -7.40
CA LYS A 5 24.61 40.35 -6.80
C LYS A 5 25.78 40.38 -5.78
N PRO A 6 25.57 39.87 -4.55
CA PRO A 6 26.65 39.76 -3.58
C PRO A 6 27.77 38.90 -4.18
N SER A 7 29.01 39.43 -4.14
CA SER A 7 30.19 38.70 -4.65
C SER A 7 30.46 37.51 -3.70
N TYR A 8 30.65 36.31 -4.30
CA TYR A 8 31.10 35.13 -3.58
C TYR A 8 32.60 35.23 -3.28
N GLY A 9 32.96 35.69 -2.10
CA GLY A 9 34.36 35.89 -1.67
C GLY A 9 34.66 35.14 -0.35
N ASN A 10 35.86 35.24 0.15
CA ASN A 10 36.32 34.55 1.36
C ASN A 10 35.39 34.77 2.58
N GLU A 11 34.78 35.92 2.73
CA GLU A 11 33.85 36.27 3.82
C GLU A 11 32.45 35.65 3.65
N SER A 12 32.14 35.08 2.48
CA SER A 12 30.86 34.42 2.25
C SER A 12 30.76 33.00 2.83
N ILE A 13 31.89 32.46 3.33
CA ILE A 13 31.95 31.12 3.94
C ILE A 13 31.80 31.28 5.44
N SER A 14 30.74 30.72 6.03
CA SER A 14 30.49 30.71 7.47
C SER A 14 30.11 29.30 7.96
N ALA A 15 30.55 28.96 9.18
CA ALA A 15 30.18 27.71 9.83
C ALA A 15 28.92 27.92 10.70
N LEU A 16 27.96 26.97 10.59
CA LEU A 16 26.84 26.91 11.52
C LEU A 16 27.33 26.50 12.92
N LYS A 17 26.86 27.17 13.97
CA LYS A 17 27.26 26.95 15.37
C LYS A 17 26.05 26.65 16.24
N GLY A 18 26.25 25.87 17.31
CA GLY A 18 25.21 25.54 18.29
C GLY A 18 23.94 24.98 17.62
N ALA A 19 22.78 25.47 18.02
CA ALA A 19 21.48 25.03 17.55
C ALA A 19 21.26 25.22 16.02
N ASP A 20 21.90 26.25 15.43
CA ASP A 20 21.77 26.48 13.97
C ASP A 20 22.23 25.30 13.11
N ARG A 21 23.11 24.44 13.62
CA ARG A 21 23.54 23.20 12.92
C ARG A 21 22.36 22.27 12.63
N VAL A 22 21.39 22.22 13.53
CA VAL A 22 20.18 21.38 13.40
C VAL A 22 19.03 22.21 12.84
N ARG A 23 18.75 23.37 13.42
CA ARG A 23 17.58 24.20 13.06
C ARG A 23 17.55 24.61 11.58
N LYS A 24 18.71 24.87 10.96
CA LYS A 24 18.80 25.23 9.53
C LYS A 24 18.93 24.03 8.60
N ARG A 25 19.22 22.84 9.11
CA ARG A 25 19.44 21.62 8.32
C ARG A 25 18.90 20.38 9.03
N PRO A 26 17.62 20.33 9.45
CA PRO A 26 17.06 19.20 10.18
C PRO A 26 17.13 17.90 9.37
N GLY A 27 16.93 17.95 8.05
CA GLY A 27 16.97 16.79 7.18
C GLY A 27 18.32 16.04 7.16
N VAL A 28 19.43 16.69 7.51
CA VAL A 28 20.75 16.03 7.63
C VAL A 28 20.81 15.09 8.84
N ILE A 29 20.14 15.46 9.94
CA ILE A 29 20.15 14.72 11.20
C ILE A 29 18.97 13.74 11.26
N PHE A 30 17.76 14.20 10.95
CA PHE A 30 16.52 13.42 11.08
C PHE A 30 16.08 12.75 9.79
N GLY A 31 16.79 12.97 8.67
CA GLY A 31 16.44 12.42 7.36
C GLY A 31 15.36 13.20 6.59
N SER A 32 14.60 14.08 7.28
CA SER A 32 13.53 14.91 6.71
C SER A 32 13.37 16.18 7.56
N ASP A 33 12.83 17.25 6.97
CA ASP A 33 12.32 18.45 7.65
C ASP A 33 10.79 18.45 7.80
N GLY A 34 10.14 17.36 7.37
CA GLY A 34 8.71 17.15 7.51
C GLY A 34 8.35 16.33 8.75
N LEU A 35 7.13 15.76 8.72
CA LEU A 35 6.57 14.93 9.79
C LEU A 35 7.49 13.77 10.17
N GLU A 36 8.06 13.04 9.18
CA GLU A 36 8.99 11.93 9.43
C GLU A 36 10.22 12.33 10.25
N GLY A 37 10.74 13.54 10.04
CA GLY A 37 11.86 14.09 10.84
C GLY A 37 11.44 14.36 12.29
N CYS A 38 10.23 14.85 12.48
CA CYS A 38 9.64 15.06 13.79
C CYS A 38 9.40 13.74 14.54
N GLU A 39 8.90 12.71 13.84
CA GLU A 39 8.75 11.35 14.35
C GLU A 39 10.09 10.73 14.76
N HIS A 40 11.13 10.96 13.95
CA HIS A 40 12.48 10.48 14.27
C HIS A 40 13.02 11.09 15.56
N ALA A 41 12.74 12.37 15.83
CA ALA A 41 13.12 13.02 17.09
C ALA A 41 12.48 12.35 18.33
N VAL A 42 11.23 11.86 18.21
CA VAL A 42 10.60 11.05 19.28
C VAL A 42 11.38 9.77 19.53
N PHE A 43 11.72 9.07 18.45
CA PHE A 43 12.46 7.81 18.55
C PHE A 43 13.86 8.00 19.16
N GLU A 44 14.53 9.11 18.90
CA GLU A 44 15.85 9.41 19.47
C GLU A 44 15.81 9.59 21.00
N ILE A 45 14.77 10.21 21.55
CA ILE A 45 14.58 10.30 23.01
C ILE A 45 14.19 8.94 23.58
N LEU A 46 13.22 8.26 22.96
CA LEU A 46 12.75 6.94 23.39
C LEU A 46 13.91 5.91 23.44
N SER A 47 14.81 5.94 22.46
CA SER A 47 15.93 5.03 22.35
C SER A 47 16.89 5.09 23.53
N ASN A 48 17.05 6.26 24.16
CA ASN A 48 17.88 6.39 25.35
C ASN A 48 17.26 5.69 26.56
N SER A 49 15.94 5.81 26.74
CA SER A 49 15.22 5.10 27.81
C SER A 49 15.23 3.58 27.58
N ILE A 50 15.15 3.13 26.33
CA ILE A 50 15.28 1.71 25.98
C ILE A 50 16.67 1.19 26.32
N ASP A 51 17.73 1.94 25.99
CA ASP A 51 19.10 1.56 26.30
C ASP A 51 19.31 1.37 27.81
N GLU A 52 18.78 2.27 28.66
CA GLU A 52 18.83 2.14 30.13
C GLU A 52 18.09 0.88 30.62
N ALA A 53 16.87 0.65 30.11
CA ALA A 53 16.08 -0.51 30.49
C ALA A 53 16.75 -1.83 30.06
N ARG A 54 17.43 -1.87 28.92
CA ARG A 54 18.19 -3.06 28.44
C ARG A 54 19.43 -3.33 29.27
N GLU A 55 20.04 -2.34 29.86
CA GLU A 55 21.13 -2.52 30.84
C GLU A 55 20.60 -2.98 32.21
N GLY A 56 19.31 -3.23 32.34
CA GLY A 56 18.65 -3.71 33.56
C GLY A 56 18.18 -2.61 34.51
N PHE A 57 18.19 -1.35 34.08
CA PHE A 57 17.74 -0.22 34.87
C PHE A 57 16.36 0.26 34.44
N GLY A 58 15.34 -0.15 35.18
CA GLY A 58 13.95 0.09 34.88
C GLY A 58 13.33 -0.97 33.95
N THR A 59 12.02 -1.12 34.06
CA THR A 59 11.23 -2.11 33.28
C THR A 59 9.97 -1.49 32.66
N GLU A 60 9.79 -0.18 32.81
CA GLU A 60 8.64 0.55 32.29
C GLU A 60 9.10 1.88 31.69
N ILE A 61 8.63 2.17 30.49
CA ILE A 61 8.84 3.43 29.75
C ILE A 61 7.46 4.00 29.43
N VAL A 62 7.22 5.25 29.83
CA VAL A 62 5.95 5.94 29.60
C VAL A 62 6.16 7.04 28.60
N THR A 63 5.42 6.99 27.50
CA THR A 63 5.37 8.07 26.50
C THR A 63 4.03 8.77 26.61
N THR A 64 4.03 10.09 26.81
CA THR A 64 2.81 10.89 26.89
C THR A 64 2.74 11.82 25.69
N ARG A 65 1.64 11.75 24.95
CA ARG A 65 1.28 12.70 23.88
C ARG A 65 0.26 13.68 24.43
N TYR A 66 0.61 14.96 24.46
CA TYR A 66 -0.26 16.03 24.92
C TYR A 66 -1.05 16.66 23.77
N ALA A 67 -2.22 17.23 24.09
CA ALA A 67 -3.09 17.88 23.12
C ALA A 67 -2.48 19.19 22.54
N ASP A 68 -1.52 19.80 23.23
CA ASP A 68 -0.80 20.99 22.78
C ASP A 68 0.35 20.69 21.79
N GLY A 69 0.50 19.40 21.41
CA GLY A 69 1.56 18.91 20.54
C GLY A 69 2.89 18.67 21.26
N SER A 70 2.98 18.85 22.58
CA SER A 70 4.16 18.43 23.33
C SER A 70 4.14 16.92 23.58
N ILE A 71 5.34 16.38 23.80
CA ILE A 71 5.60 14.94 23.97
C ILE A 71 6.45 14.78 25.21
N GLU A 72 6.20 13.73 25.98
CA GLU A 72 6.99 13.40 27.15
C GLU A 72 7.38 11.92 27.12
N VAL A 73 8.64 11.64 27.44
CA VAL A 73 9.15 10.28 27.67
C VAL A 73 9.73 10.23 29.08
N ALA A 74 9.26 9.26 29.86
CA ALA A 74 9.71 9.03 31.23
C ALA A 74 10.17 7.58 31.40
N ASP A 75 11.34 7.40 32.01
CA ASP A 75 11.90 6.10 32.38
C ASP A 75 12.25 6.01 33.86
N HIS A 76 12.59 4.81 34.30
CA HIS A 76 13.09 4.51 35.63
C HIS A 76 14.55 3.99 35.59
N GLY A 77 15.35 4.55 34.67
CA GLY A 77 16.78 4.29 34.57
C GLY A 77 17.59 4.91 35.70
N ARG A 78 18.90 4.97 35.52
CA ARG A 78 19.82 5.56 36.52
C ARG A 78 19.74 7.09 36.61
N GLY A 79 19.08 7.73 35.66
CA GLY A 79 19.07 9.19 35.50
C GLY A 79 20.33 9.70 34.80
N ILE A 80 20.17 10.65 33.89
CA ILE A 80 21.28 11.25 33.14
C ILE A 80 22.19 12.05 34.10
N PRO A 81 23.54 11.85 34.12
CA PRO A 81 24.44 12.69 34.89
C PRO A 81 24.50 14.12 34.31
N VAL A 82 24.37 15.14 35.12
CA VAL A 82 24.34 16.56 34.71
C VAL A 82 25.46 17.42 35.30
N GLU A 83 26.09 16.90 36.34
CA GLU A 83 27.08 17.68 37.12
C GLU A 83 28.42 17.82 36.35
N TRP A 84 29.37 18.51 37.01
CA TRP A 84 30.70 18.82 36.45
C TRP A 84 31.49 17.56 36.04
N ASN A 85 32.07 17.62 34.88
CA ASN A 85 32.95 16.57 34.35
C ASN A 85 34.40 17.04 34.37
N GLU A 86 35.19 16.49 35.28
CA GLU A 86 36.58 16.87 35.44
C GLU A 86 37.44 16.61 34.21
N LYS A 87 37.11 15.57 33.46
CA LYS A 87 37.85 15.19 32.23
C LYS A 87 37.59 16.16 31.09
N GLU A 88 36.34 16.54 30.90
CA GLU A 88 35.90 17.42 29.81
C GLU A 88 35.90 18.90 30.18
N GLN A 89 36.16 19.24 31.48
CA GLN A 89 36.21 20.59 32.04
C GLN A 89 34.97 21.42 31.76
N ARG A 90 33.80 20.75 31.83
CA ARG A 90 32.47 21.35 31.63
C ARG A 90 31.39 20.46 32.26
N TYR A 91 30.18 20.97 32.31
CA TYR A 91 29.05 20.19 32.85
C TYR A 91 28.60 19.08 31.87
N ASN A 92 28.22 17.93 32.42
CA ASN A 92 27.69 16.83 31.59
C ASN A 92 26.42 17.21 30.84
N TRP A 93 25.54 18.04 31.38
CA TRP A 93 24.36 18.49 30.65
C TRP A 93 24.74 19.26 29.37
N GLU A 94 25.84 20.02 29.33
CA GLU A 94 26.27 20.67 28.11
C GLU A 94 26.69 19.66 27.03
N LEU A 95 27.35 18.58 27.46
CA LEU A 95 27.72 17.49 26.57
C LEU A 95 26.50 16.76 26.01
N VAL A 96 25.52 16.42 26.87
CA VAL A 96 24.36 15.62 26.49
C VAL A 96 23.34 16.40 25.65
N PHE A 97 23.07 17.66 26.04
CA PHE A 97 21.99 18.46 25.44
C PHE A 97 22.47 19.54 24.46
N CYS A 98 23.75 19.91 24.47
CA CYS A 98 24.25 21.07 23.67
C CYS A 98 25.43 20.69 22.75
N GLU A 99 25.95 19.49 22.80
CA GLU A 99 27.08 19.07 21.93
C GLU A 99 26.67 17.87 21.05
N LEU A 100 26.84 18.06 19.75
CA LEU A 100 26.67 16.96 18.80
C LEU A 100 27.91 16.05 18.84
N TYR A 101 27.72 14.75 18.68
CA TYR A 101 28.77 13.76 18.79
C TYR A 101 29.38 13.65 20.20
N ALA A 102 28.61 13.96 21.24
CA ALA A 102 28.99 13.75 22.62
C ALA A 102 28.08 12.71 23.29
N GLY A 103 28.68 11.78 24.05
CA GLY A 103 27.91 10.73 24.74
C GLY A 103 28.77 9.72 25.45
N GLY A 104 28.17 8.96 26.37
CA GLY A 104 28.86 7.93 27.18
C GLY A 104 28.89 6.55 26.56
N LYS A 105 28.37 6.34 25.33
CA LYS A 105 28.13 5.02 24.72
C LYS A 105 29.16 4.63 23.64
N TYR A 106 30.27 5.35 23.52
CA TYR A 106 31.28 5.13 22.48
C TYR A 106 32.21 3.93 22.71
N LYS A 107 32.28 3.40 23.93
CA LYS A 107 33.13 2.25 24.29
C LYS A 107 32.26 1.02 24.47
N ASN A 108 31.65 0.55 23.39
CA ASN A 108 30.78 -0.64 23.40
C ASN A 108 31.52 -1.94 23.03
N ASP A 109 32.80 -1.89 22.69
CA ASP A 109 33.64 -3.03 22.32
C ASP A 109 34.32 -3.72 23.51
N THR A 110 34.30 -3.09 24.71
CA THR A 110 34.88 -3.70 25.94
C THR A 110 33.90 -4.59 26.71
N GLY A 111 32.60 -4.61 26.35
CA GLY A 111 31.58 -5.47 27.00
C GLY A 111 31.17 -5.04 28.40
N GLU A 112 31.56 -3.83 28.86
CA GLU A 112 31.28 -3.37 30.23
C GLU A 112 29.92 -2.69 30.39
N ASN A 113 29.45 -1.89 29.39
CA ASN A 113 28.14 -1.24 29.40
C ASN A 113 27.71 -0.92 27.94
N TYR A 114 26.38 -0.96 27.68
CA TYR A 114 25.78 -0.58 26.40
C TYR A 114 26.32 -1.34 25.17
N GLU A 115 26.58 -2.65 25.33
CA GLU A 115 27.16 -3.52 24.28
C GLU A 115 26.40 -3.39 22.94
N PHE A 116 25.07 -3.22 22.98
CA PHE A 116 24.20 -3.15 21.81
C PHE A 116 23.28 -1.91 21.81
N SER A 117 23.86 -0.73 22.05
CA SER A 117 23.11 0.51 22.16
C SER A 117 22.44 0.96 20.86
N LEU A 118 21.23 1.56 20.97
CA LEU A 118 20.54 2.27 19.89
C LEU A 118 21.15 3.64 19.61
N GLY A 119 21.53 4.37 20.64
CA GLY A 119 22.04 5.73 20.62
C GLY A 119 23.55 5.81 20.43
N LEU A 120 24.10 5.27 19.34
CA LEU A 120 25.56 5.17 19.09
C LEU A 120 26.24 6.49 18.69
N ASN A 121 25.50 7.43 18.07
CA ASN A 121 26.11 8.60 17.42
C ASN A 121 26.24 9.83 18.32
N GLY A 122 25.64 9.82 19.54
CA GLY A 122 25.65 10.99 20.42
C GLY A 122 25.00 12.24 19.81
N LEU A 123 23.96 12.04 19.03
CA LEU A 123 23.29 13.11 18.29
C LEU A 123 21.86 13.37 18.82
N GLY A 124 21.12 12.32 19.15
CA GLY A 124 19.67 12.33 19.29
C GLY A 124 19.14 13.34 20.30
N THR A 125 19.60 13.30 21.53
CA THR A 125 19.12 14.19 22.60
C THR A 125 19.43 15.65 22.28
N CYS A 126 20.64 15.97 21.88
CA CYS A 126 21.07 17.32 21.50
C CYS A 126 20.29 17.84 20.29
N ALA A 127 20.12 17.00 19.27
CA ALA A 127 19.40 17.39 18.06
C ALA A 127 17.90 17.63 18.35
N THR A 128 17.25 16.76 19.14
CA THR A 128 15.86 16.96 19.55
C THR A 128 15.69 18.24 20.37
N GLN A 129 16.61 18.50 21.31
CA GLN A 129 16.61 19.73 22.09
C GLN A 129 16.74 20.96 21.17
N TYR A 130 17.66 20.95 20.21
CA TYR A 130 17.88 22.06 19.27
C TYR A 130 16.70 22.28 18.30
N SER A 131 15.95 21.25 17.98
CA SER A 131 14.78 21.33 17.08
C SER A 131 13.45 21.58 17.79
N SER A 132 13.50 21.83 19.10
CA SER A 132 12.30 22.04 19.93
C SER A 132 12.03 23.51 20.18
N GLU A 133 10.75 23.89 20.34
CA GLU A 133 10.30 25.17 20.84
C GLU A 133 10.78 25.33 22.29
N TYR A 134 10.53 24.29 23.09
CA TYR A 134 11.08 24.18 24.46
C TYR A 134 11.35 22.67 24.76
N MET A 135 12.23 22.45 25.76
CA MET A 135 12.47 21.15 26.36
C MET A 135 12.67 21.32 27.89
N ASP A 136 11.86 20.56 28.63
CA ASP A 136 11.96 20.42 30.08
C ASP A 136 12.54 19.04 30.40
N VAL A 137 13.54 19.01 31.30
CA VAL A 137 14.17 17.75 31.71
C VAL A 137 14.12 17.68 33.24
N THR A 138 13.57 16.59 33.76
CA THR A 138 13.58 16.23 35.18
C THR A 138 14.35 14.95 35.36
N ILE A 139 15.32 14.93 36.25
CA ILE A 139 16.19 13.78 36.50
C ILE A 139 16.22 13.52 38.00
N VAL A 140 15.91 12.27 38.39
CA VAL A 140 16.08 11.80 39.76
C VAL A 140 17.29 10.87 39.82
N ARG A 141 18.32 11.30 40.55
CA ARG A 141 19.59 10.58 40.66
C ARG A 141 20.30 10.91 41.99
N ASP A 142 20.91 9.91 42.59
CA ASP A 142 21.77 10.04 43.78
C ASP A 142 21.13 10.82 44.96
N GLY A 143 19.79 10.67 45.12
CA GLY A 143 19.03 11.37 46.19
C GLY A 143 18.68 12.83 45.89
N PHE A 144 18.87 13.27 44.66
CA PHE A 144 18.52 14.59 44.19
C PHE A 144 17.62 14.57 42.99
N GLU A 145 16.76 15.59 42.87
CA GLU A 145 16.02 15.93 41.67
C GLU A 145 16.72 17.12 40.98
N TYR A 146 17.04 16.94 39.73
CA TYR A 146 17.62 17.95 38.85
C TYR A 146 16.59 18.39 37.83
N GLY A 147 16.53 19.72 37.56
CA GLY A 147 15.66 20.27 36.52
C GLY A 147 16.44 21.15 35.57
N LEU A 148 16.19 20.99 34.27
CA LEU A 148 16.70 21.85 33.20
C LEU A 148 15.56 22.32 32.31
N HIS A 149 15.68 23.57 31.83
CA HIS A 149 14.74 24.16 30.89
C HIS A 149 15.49 24.78 29.71
N PHE A 150 15.09 24.41 28.51
CA PHE A 150 15.66 24.92 27.26
C PHE A 150 14.55 25.54 26.38
N GLU A 151 14.90 26.64 25.70
CA GLU A 151 14.08 27.26 24.67
C GLU A 151 14.91 27.46 23.41
N LYS A 152 14.44 26.91 22.29
CA LYS A 152 15.06 27.02 20.96
C LYS A 152 16.60 26.80 20.96
N GLY A 153 17.05 25.80 21.70
CA GLY A 153 18.47 25.45 21.78
C GLY A 153 19.26 26.17 22.89
N VAL A 154 18.65 27.04 23.67
CA VAL A 154 19.33 27.82 24.71
C VAL A 154 18.84 27.38 26.09
N ASN A 155 19.78 27.09 26.99
CA ASN A 155 19.44 26.82 28.40
C ASN A 155 18.88 28.09 29.07
N LYS A 156 17.66 27.97 29.61
CA LYS A 156 16.91 29.04 30.27
C LYS A 156 16.62 28.75 31.74
N THR A 157 17.28 27.78 32.34
CA THR A 157 17.05 27.33 33.72
C THR A 157 17.28 28.46 34.76
N GLY A 158 18.08 29.46 34.42
CA GLY A 158 18.26 30.65 35.24
C GLY A 158 19.20 30.48 36.46
N THR A 159 19.88 29.33 36.57
CA THR A 159 20.91 29.11 37.62
C THR A 159 22.31 29.24 37.03
N LYS A 160 23.30 29.47 37.88
CA LYS A 160 24.70 29.65 37.46
C LYS A 160 25.26 28.31 36.87
N GLU A 161 24.84 27.19 37.42
CA GLU A 161 25.25 25.85 37.03
C GLU A 161 24.47 25.34 35.78
N GLY A 162 23.40 26.02 35.40
CA GLY A 162 22.56 25.68 34.28
C GLY A 162 21.52 24.59 34.58
N PHE A 163 21.38 24.18 35.86
CA PHE A 163 20.34 23.24 36.30
C PHE A 163 19.89 23.59 37.73
N THR A 164 18.67 23.19 38.10
CA THR A 164 18.20 23.21 39.50
C THR A 164 18.56 21.89 40.17
N LYS A 165 18.87 21.91 41.47
CA LYS A 165 19.19 20.74 42.29
C LYS A 165 18.42 20.80 43.60
N LYS A 166 17.59 19.82 43.89
CA LYS A 166 16.80 19.72 45.12
C LYS A 166 16.95 18.32 45.72
N PRO A 167 17.10 18.17 47.03
CA PRO A 167 17.04 16.87 47.69
C PRO A 167 15.68 16.24 47.45
N THR A 168 15.65 14.96 47.19
CA THR A 168 14.39 14.20 47.04
C THR A 168 14.39 12.93 47.88
N ASN A 169 13.20 12.55 48.38
CA ASN A 169 12.99 11.31 49.08
C ASN A 169 12.50 10.20 48.13
N GLU A 170 12.42 10.46 46.83
CA GLU A 170 12.06 9.46 45.85
C GLU A 170 13.11 8.35 45.81
N LYS A 171 12.61 7.11 45.96
CA LYS A 171 13.46 5.90 45.90
C LYS A 171 13.77 5.48 44.47
N LYS A 172 12.94 5.89 43.51
CA LYS A 172 13.11 5.53 42.11
C LYS A 172 13.93 6.60 41.40
N THR A 173 14.99 6.20 40.75
CA THR A 173 15.74 7.04 39.81
C THR A 173 15.06 7.06 38.46
N GLY A 174 15.44 8.00 37.58
CA GLY A 174 14.95 8.02 36.21
C GLY A 174 15.16 9.38 35.53
N THR A 175 14.79 9.43 34.29
CA THR A 175 14.79 10.65 33.46
C THR A 175 13.42 10.86 32.85
N THR A 176 12.92 12.09 32.95
CA THR A 176 11.71 12.54 32.26
C THR A 176 12.07 13.71 31.37
N ILE A 177 11.81 13.58 30.07
CA ILE A 177 12.03 14.64 29.08
C ILE A 177 10.70 14.98 28.43
N ARG A 178 10.27 16.24 28.57
CA ARG A 178 9.12 16.79 27.87
C ARG A 178 9.58 17.87 26.90
N TRP A 179 9.14 17.79 25.66
CA TRP A 179 9.48 18.78 24.64
C TRP A 179 8.32 19.04 23.69
N LYS A 180 8.39 20.17 23.02
CA LYS A 180 7.48 20.49 21.92
C LYS A 180 8.30 20.74 20.66
N PRO A 181 8.10 19.98 19.57
CA PRO A 181 8.76 20.25 18.31
C PRO A 181 8.45 21.66 17.79
N ASP A 182 9.42 22.29 17.12
CA ASP A 182 9.31 23.67 16.65
C ASP A 182 8.92 23.73 15.17
N LEU A 183 7.82 24.45 14.85
CA LEU A 183 7.39 24.73 13.47
C LEU A 183 8.35 25.62 12.68
N GLU A 184 9.32 26.29 13.35
CA GLU A 184 10.40 26.96 12.64
C GLU A 184 11.46 25.98 12.09
N VAL A 185 11.43 24.72 12.53
CA VAL A 185 12.37 23.67 12.16
C VAL A 185 11.71 22.60 11.29
N PHE A 186 10.52 22.13 11.70
CA PHE A 186 9.75 21.13 10.99
C PHE A 186 8.56 21.76 10.28
N THR A 187 8.28 21.30 9.08
CA THR A 187 7.14 21.77 8.28
C THR A 187 5.80 21.23 8.79
N ASP A 188 5.81 20.09 9.51
CA ASP A 188 4.67 19.50 10.21
C ASP A 188 5.13 18.85 11.51
N ILE A 189 4.40 19.11 12.60
CA ILE A 189 4.64 18.57 13.94
C ILE A 189 3.46 17.75 14.48
N ASN A 190 2.42 17.52 13.65
CA ASN A 190 1.19 16.84 14.06
C ASN A 190 1.33 15.31 13.97
N ILE A 191 2.19 14.74 14.80
CA ILE A 191 2.43 13.30 14.82
C ILE A 191 1.12 12.56 15.16
N PRO A 192 0.64 11.65 14.28
CA PRO A 192 -0.58 10.88 14.50
C PRO A 192 -0.42 9.89 15.67
N VAL A 193 -1.51 9.57 16.36
CA VAL A 193 -1.49 8.59 17.48
C VAL A 193 -1.00 7.23 17.01
N ASP A 194 -1.34 6.84 15.79
CA ASP A 194 -0.94 5.55 15.20
C ASP A 194 0.58 5.36 15.16
N TYR A 195 1.35 6.43 14.92
CA TYR A 195 2.81 6.39 14.99
C TYR A 195 3.32 5.92 16.36
N TYR A 196 2.74 6.46 17.44
CA TYR A 196 3.13 6.08 18.80
C TYR A 196 2.72 4.64 19.11
N LEU A 197 1.50 4.24 18.73
CA LEU A 197 1.02 2.89 18.91
C LEU A 197 1.92 1.88 18.19
N ASP A 198 2.23 2.11 16.92
CA ASP A 198 3.09 1.23 16.12
C ASP A 198 4.52 1.20 16.66
N THR A 199 5.09 2.36 17.00
CA THR A 199 6.46 2.45 17.48
C THR A 199 6.63 1.76 18.83
N LEU A 200 5.75 2.03 19.81
CA LEU A 200 5.84 1.42 21.13
C LEU A 200 5.57 -0.07 21.10
N LYS A 201 4.60 -0.52 20.27
CA LYS A 201 4.35 -1.94 20.05
C LYS A 201 5.59 -2.65 19.51
N ARG A 202 6.22 -2.11 18.45
CA ARG A 202 7.45 -2.68 17.88
C ARG A 202 8.59 -2.73 18.89
N GLN A 203 8.74 -1.67 19.71
CA GLN A 203 9.77 -1.68 20.76
C GLN A 203 9.48 -2.72 21.84
N ALA A 204 8.23 -2.93 22.25
CA ALA A 204 7.86 -3.96 23.20
C ALA A 204 8.15 -5.38 22.68
N VAL A 205 7.93 -5.61 21.38
CA VAL A 205 8.19 -6.91 20.73
C VAL A 205 9.67 -7.30 20.79
N VAL A 206 10.58 -6.36 20.57
CA VAL A 206 12.02 -6.65 20.46
C VAL A 206 12.80 -6.41 21.76
N ASN A 207 12.15 -5.84 22.76
CA ASN A 207 12.70 -5.64 24.11
C ASN A 207 11.79 -6.35 25.12
N SER A 208 11.85 -7.69 25.14
CA SER A 208 11.06 -8.51 26.06
C SER A 208 11.22 -8.04 27.52
N HIS A 209 10.16 -8.19 28.33
CA HIS A 209 10.09 -7.76 29.74
C HIS A 209 10.08 -6.24 29.98
N ILE A 210 10.22 -5.39 28.96
CA ILE A 210 10.08 -3.94 29.08
C ILE A 210 8.63 -3.59 28.72
N LYS A 211 7.95 -2.92 29.67
CA LYS A 211 6.59 -2.43 29.47
C LYS A 211 6.62 -1.02 28.87
N PHE A 212 5.93 -0.83 27.76
CA PHE A 212 5.75 0.46 27.12
C PHE A 212 4.31 0.92 27.32
N VAL A 213 4.15 2.16 27.79
CA VAL A 213 2.85 2.77 28.06
C VAL A 213 2.70 4.03 27.20
N LEU A 214 1.66 4.10 26.40
CA LEU A 214 1.22 5.33 25.75
C LEU A 214 0.13 6.00 26.58
N LYS A 215 0.33 7.25 26.97
CA LYS A 215 -0.70 8.13 27.54
C LYS A 215 -1.08 9.18 26.49
N ASN A 216 -2.21 9.02 25.83
CA ASN A 216 -2.69 9.97 24.84
C ASN A 216 -3.72 10.92 25.44
N GLN A 217 -3.41 12.20 25.51
CA GLN A 217 -4.34 13.23 25.98
C GLN A 217 -5.39 13.51 24.90
N VAL A 218 -6.64 13.20 25.20
CA VAL A 218 -7.79 13.40 24.29
C VAL A 218 -8.40 14.78 24.49
N SER A 219 -8.59 15.21 25.78
CA SER A 219 -9.12 16.52 26.10
C SER A 219 -8.89 16.86 27.57
N GLY A 220 -8.53 18.09 27.89
CA GLY A 220 -8.34 18.58 29.26
C GLY A 220 -7.45 17.65 30.09
N SER A 221 -7.96 17.05 31.17
CA SER A 221 -7.26 16.07 32.01
C SER A 221 -7.52 14.60 31.65
N LYS A 222 -8.23 14.35 30.54
CA LYS A 222 -8.59 12.98 30.11
C LYS A 222 -7.50 12.38 29.25
N PHE A 223 -6.94 11.24 29.70
CA PHE A 223 -5.95 10.45 28.95
C PHE A 223 -6.53 9.06 28.63
N GLU A 224 -6.19 8.57 27.45
CA GLU A 224 -6.36 7.18 27.05
C GLU A 224 -5.00 6.49 27.15
N ASN A 225 -4.98 5.36 27.85
CA ASN A 225 -3.75 4.63 28.11
C ASN A 225 -3.77 3.31 27.30
N THR A 226 -2.66 3.06 26.60
CA THR A 226 -2.42 1.77 25.92
C THR A 226 -1.11 1.20 26.40
N GLU A 227 -1.09 -0.08 26.74
CA GLU A 227 0.08 -0.77 27.28
C GLU A 227 0.53 -1.87 26.32
N PHE A 228 1.82 -2.01 26.13
CA PHE A 228 2.45 -3.07 25.35
C PHE A 228 3.50 -3.78 26.19
N LEU A 229 3.35 -5.10 26.29
CA LEU A 229 4.29 -5.98 26.98
C LEU A 229 4.28 -7.34 26.33
N TYR A 230 5.42 -7.78 25.82
CA TYR A 230 5.64 -9.10 25.26
C TYR A 230 6.64 -9.87 26.10
N GLN A 231 6.15 -10.79 26.91
CA GLN A 231 7.00 -11.53 27.86
C GLN A 231 8.02 -12.42 27.15
N ASN A 232 7.59 -13.09 26.09
CA ASN A 232 8.45 -13.94 25.24
C ASN A 232 8.89 -13.20 23.94
N GLY A 233 8.79 -11.86 23.92
CA GLY A 233 9.26 -11.02 22.83
C GLY A 233 8.67 -11.39 21.47
N ILE A 234 9.55 -11.68 20.49
CA ILE A 234 9.16 -11.98 19.11
C ILE A 234 8.32 -13.25 18.97
N VAL A 235 8.36 -14.19 19.94
CA VAL A 235 7.56 -15.43 19.90
C VAL A 235 6.07 -15.10 20.13
N ASP A 236 5.77 -14.29 21.14
CA ASP A 236 4.40 -13.86 21.43
C ASP A 236 3.85 -13.06 20.24
N TYR A 237 4.67 -12.23 19.64
CA TYR A 237 4.27 -11.40 18.50
C TYR A 237 4.01 -12.23 17.24
N VAL A 238 4.85 -13.21 16.92
CA VAL A 238 4.60 -14.12 15.79
C VAL A 238 3.32 -14.92 16.03
N THR A 239 3.04 -15.33 17.27
CA THR A 239 1.80 -16.01 17.64
C THR A 239 0.58 -15.11 17.40
N GLU A 240 0.66 -13.84 17.81
CA GLU A 240 -0.39 -12.85 17.56
C GLU A 240 -0.61 -12.63 16.05
N LEU A 241 0.46 -12.46 15.27
CA LEU A 241 0.39 -12.25 13.82
C LEU A 241 -0.20 -13.46 13.08
N ALA A 242 0.13 -14.67 13.51
CA ALA A 242 -0.33 -15.90 12.87
C ALA A 242 -1.84 -16.18 13.11
N GLY A 243 -2.41 -15.60 14.17
CA GLY A 243 -3.82 -15.77 14.53
C GLY A 243 -4.12 -17.15 15.12
N GLU A 244 -5.41 -17.52 15.13
CA GLU A 244 -5.89 -18.72 15.82
C GLU A 244 -5.52 -20.05 15.14
N THR A 245 -5.30 -20.05 13.81
CA THR A 245 -5.10 -21.27 13.03
C THR A 245 -3.86 -21.23 12.15
N PRO A 246 -2.65 -21.16 12.74
CA PRO A 246 -1.43 -21.29 11.95
C PRO A 246 -1.30 -22.71 11.35
N LEU A 247 -0.58 -22.85 10.27
CA LEU A 247 -0.29 -24.13 9.61
C LEU A 247 0.69 -24.97 10.44
N THR A 248 1.65 -24.30 11.11
CA THR A 248 2.66 -24.90 11.98
C THR A 248 2.72 -24.17 13.33
N SER A 249 3.30 -24.83 14.33
CA SER A 249 3.66 -24.18 15.59
C SER A 249 4.69 -23.07 15.38
N VAL A 250 4.72 -22.08 16.30
CA VAL A 250 5.76 -21.05 16.28
C VAL A 250 7.09 -21.66 16.71
N GLN A 251 8.09 -21.51 15.88
CA GLN A 251 9.45 -21.93 16.14
C GLN A 251 10.30 -20.75 16.55
N PHE A 252 11.20 -20.96 17.52
CA PHE A 252 12.16 -19.98 17.97
C PHE A 252 13.58 -20.50 17.84
N LEU A 253 14.41 -19.73 17.15
CA LEU A 253 15.85 -20.01 16.99
C LEU A 253 16.63 -18.88 17.63
N GLU A 254 17.65 -19.22 18.38
CA GLU A 254 18.58 -18.27 19.01
C GLU A 254 20.03 -18.76 18.89
N GLY A 255 20.95 -17.82 18.68
CA GLY A 255 22.37 -18.15 18.58
C GLY A 255 23.26 -16.93 18.55
N GLU A 256 24.56 -17.18 18.69
CA GLU A 256 25.60 -16.14 18.67
C GLU A 256 26.67 -16.53 17.65
N ARG A 257 27.20 -15.55 16.93
CA ARG A 257 28.32 -15.71 15.99
C ARG A 257 29.38 -14.61 16.20
N ARG A 258 30.63 -14.89 15.87
CA ARG A 258 31.71 -13.90 15.85
C ARG A 258 32.40 -13.93 14.50
N GLY A 259 32.74 -12.76 13.99
CA GLY A 259 33.43 -12.60 12.72
C GLY A 259 33.58 -11.14 12.31
N ARG A 260 33.90 -10.89 11.06
CA ARG A 260 34.20 -9.56 10.53
C ARG A 260 33.70 -9.39 9.11
N ASP A 261 33.39 -8.15 8.73
CA ASP A 261 32.91 -7.84 7.38
C ASP A 261 34.03 -7.94 6.31
N ARG A 262 35.28 -7.67 6.69
CA ARG A 262 36.46 -7.74 5.83
C ARG A 262 37.67 -8.18 6.63
N ALA A 263 38.68 -8.76 5.96
CA ALA A 263 39.90 -9.30 6.58
C ALA A 263 40.72 -8.26 7.37
N ASP A 264 40.63 -6.98 6.99
CA ASP A 264 41.33 -5.85 7.62
C ASP A 264 40.59 -5.21 8.79
N LYS A 265 39.38 -5.70 9.14
CA LYS A 265 38.57 -5.19 10.24
C LYS A 265 38.64 -6.11 11.46
N SER A 266 38.38 -5.51 12.63
CA SER A 266 38.23 -6.25 13.88
C SER A 266 37.01 -7.18 13.83
N GLU A 267 37.11 -8.29 14.53
CA GLU A 267 35.98 -9.19 14.74
C GLU A 267 34.98 -8.56 15.71
N TYR A 268 33.71 -8.83 15.46
CA TYR A 268 32.63 -8.41 16.33
C TYR A 268 31.62 -9.53 16.54
N LYS A 269 30.83 -9.36 17.59
CA LYS A 269 29.80 -10.31 18.03
C LYS A 269 28.44 -9.95 17.44
N VAL A 270 27.69 -10.96 17.00
CA VAL A 270 26.29 -10.85 16.57
C VAL A 270 25.45 -11.85 17.34
N LYS A 271 24.41 -11.38 18.02
CA LYS A 271 23.35 -12.21 18.58
C LYS A 271 22.20 -12.26 17.56
N LEU A 272 21.72 -13.47 17.29
CA LEU A 272 20.71 -13.74 16.28
C LEU A 272 19.53 -14.42 16.96
N SER A 273 18.32 -13.88 16.77
CA SER A 273 17.09 -14.56 17.14
C SER A 273 16.08 -14.45 16.02
N CYS A 274 15.30 -15.52 15.84
CA CYS A 274 14.27 -15.61 14.81
C CYS A 274 13.10 -16.42 15.37
N ALA A 275 11.91 -15.84 15.29
CA ALA A 275 10.65 -16.56 15.49
C ALA A 275 9.91 -16.65 14.18
N PHE A 276 9.36 -17.84 13.84
CA PHE A 276 8.62 -18.03 12.63
C PHE A 276 7.58 -19.13 12.74
N CYS A 277 6.54 -19.05 11.93
CA CYS A 277 5.61 -20.12 11.62
C CYS A 277 5.12 -19.99 10.20
N PHE A 278 4.37 -20.98 9.71
CA PHE A 278 3.70 -20.90 8.43
C PHE A 278 2.18 -20.77 8.63
N SER A 279 1.53 -20.01 7.76
CA SER A 279 0.09 -19.79 7.73
C SER A 279 -0.41 -19.78 6.29
N SER A 280 -1.59 -20.33 6.04
CA SER A 280 -2.25 -20.24 4.73
C SER A 280 -3.02 -18.93 4.54
N ALA A 281 -3.26 -18.19 5.62
CA ALA A 281 -4.09 -16.98 5.62
C ALA A 281 -3.30 -15.68 5.74
N VAL A 282 -2.12 -15.72 6.36
CA VAL A 282 -1.33 -14.54 6.70
C VAL A 282 0.11 -14.72 6.26
N SER A 283 0.68 -13.66 5.68
CA SER A 283 2.10 -13.53 5.38
C SER A 283 2.62 -12.22 5.95
N ARG A 284 3.58 -12.28 6.86
CA ARG A 284 4.16 -11.09 7.49
C ARG A 284 5.61 -11.36 7.85
N ILE A 285 6.53 -10.51 7.37
CA ILE A 285 7.95 -10.62 7.68
C ILE A 285 8.45 -9.28 8.19
N GLU A 286 9.10 -9.30 9.36
CA GLU A 286 9.68 -8.11 9.96
C GLU A 286 11.12 -8.38 10.42
N TYR A 287 11.98 -7.39 10.19
CA TYR A 287 13.40 -7.46 10.55
C TYR A 287 13.73 -6.35 11.55
N TYR A 288 14.41 -6.72 12.62
CA TYR A 288 14.89 -5.78 13.63
C TYR A 288 16.39 -5.97 13.85
N HIS A 289 17.09 -4.87 14.06
CA HIS A 289 18.50 -4.86 14.40
C HIS A 289 18.82 -3.77 15.42
N ASN A 290 19.45 -4.16 16.54
CA ASN A 290 19.65 -3.28 17.70
C ASN A 290 18.36 -2.51 18.05
N SER A 291 17.24 -3.21 18.15
CA SER A 291 15.87 -2.71 18.36
C SER A 291 15.32 -1.72 17.31
N SER A 292 16.07 -1.40 16.25
CA SER A 292 15.58 -0.62 15.12
C SER A 292 14.82 -1.52 14.14
N TRP A 293 13.63 -1.10 13.75
CA TRP A 293 12.89 -1.76 12.68
C TRP A 293 13.53 -1.45 11.31
N LEU A 294 13.86 -2.49 10.57
CA LEU A 294 14.46 -2.39 9.25
C LEU A 294 13.38 -2.44 8.17
N GLU A 295 12.75 -1.33 7.86
CA GLU A 295 11.69 -1.23 6.85
C GLU A 295 12.11 -1.80 5.48
N HIS A 296 13.38 -1.62 5.12
CA HIS A 296 13.95 -2.08 3.85
C HIS A 296 14.80 -3.35 4.00
N GLY A 297 14.86 -3.94 5.19
CA GLY A 297 15.54 -5.21 5.49
C GLY A 297 17.07 -5.12 5.38
N GLY A 298 17.61 -5.22 4.17
CA GLY A 298 19.06 -5.25 3.95
C GLY A 298 19.68 -6.63 4.14
N ALA A 299 20.70 -6.74 4.99
CA ALA A 299 21.41 -8.00 5.25
C ALA A 299 20.49 -9.11 5.80
N PRO A 300 19.59 -8.87 6.79
CA PRO A 300 18.67 -9.88 7.28
C PRO A 300 17.69 -10.39 6.22
N ASP A 301 17.12 -9.52 5.38
CA ASP A 301 16.21 -9.92 4.31
C ASP A 301 16.92 -10.87 3.32
N LYS A 302 18.15 -10.53 2.91
CA LYS A 302 18.94 -11.39 2.02
C LYS A 302 19.26 -12.73 2.65
N ALA A 303 19.54 -12.76 3.95
CA ALA A 303 19.83 -13.98 4.69
C ALA A 303 18.60 -14.89 4.77
N VAL A 304 17.44 -14.35 5.15
CA VAL A 304 16.17 -15.10 5.22
C VAL A 304 15.81 -15.68 3.86
N ARG A 305 15.86 -14.87 2.79
CA ARG A 305 15.60 -15.32 1.41
C ARG A 305 16.48 -16.50 1.02
N SER A 306 17.77 -16.39 1.28
CA SER A 306 18.75 -17.44 0.93
C SER A 306 18.53 -18.71 1.75
N ALA A 307 18.39 -18.58 3.06
CA ALA A 307 18.29 -19.73 3.96
C ALA A 307 16.99 -20.52 3.75
N PHE A 308 15.84 -19.86 3.73
CA PHE A 308 14.54 -20.54 3.56
C PHE A 308 14.41 -21.20 2.19
N VAL A 309 14.82 -20.52 1.11
CA VAL A 309 14.81 -21.15 -0.22
C VAL A 309 15.71 -22.38 -0.26
N SER A 310 16.92 -22.28 0.30
CA SER A 310 17.87 -23.40 0.29
C SER A 310 17.37 -24.60 1.11
N ALA A 311 16.88 -24.37 2.32
CA ALA A 311 16.43 -25.44 3.22
C ALA A 311 15.17 -26.13 2.69
N ILE A 312 14.16 -25.36 2.22
CA ILE A 312 12.91 -25.93 1.70
C ILE A 312 13.15 -26.65 0.35
N ASP A 313 13.97 -26.09 -0.55
CA ASP A 313 14.32 -26.76 -1.82
C ASP A 313 15.05 -28.09 -1.56
N ALA A 314 15.99 -28.11 -0.59
CA ALA A 314 16.67 -29.33 -0.17
C ALA A 314 15.68 -30.38 0.38
N TYR A 315 14.75 -29.98 1.26
CA TYR A 315 13.75 -30.86 1.82
C TYR A 315 12.81 -31.45 0.72
N LEU A 316 12.34 -30.60 -0.21
CA LEU A 316 11.49 -31.03 -1.32
C LEU A 316 12.19 -32.03 -2.24
N LYS A 317 13.49 -31.85 -2.52
CA LYS A 317 14.29 -32.76 -3.33
C LYS A 317 14.54 -34.09 -2.61
N GLN A 318 14.96 -34.06 -1.36
CA GLN A 318 15.24 -35.26 -0.56
C GLN A 318 14.00 -36.14 -0.38
N ASN A 319 12.83 -35.54 -0.28
CA ASN A 319 11.57 -36.26 -0.10
C ASN A 319 10.79 -36.49 -1.41
N ASN A 320 11.41 -36.26 -2.59
CA ASN A 320 10.82 -36.47 -3.92
C ASN A 320 9.43 -35.78 -4.10
N LYS A 321 9.25 -34.57 -3.55
CA LYS A 321 7.98 -33.83 -3.60
C LYS A 321 7.76 -33.09 -4.94
N TYR A 322 8.81 -32.86 -5.73
CA TYR A 322 8.72 -32.24 -7.05
C TYR A 322 8.20 -33.22 -8.12
N ASN A 323 7.39 -32.70 -9.03
CA ASN A 323 7.03 -33.43 -10.25
C ASN A 323 8.23 -33.51 -11.21
N LYS A 324 8.18 -34.45 -12.20
CA LYS A 324 9.20 -34.51 -13.23
C LYS A 324 9.28 -33.18 -13.99
N SER A 325 10.49 -32.64 -14.11
CA SER A 325 10.78 -31.36 -14.78
C SER A 325 10.18 -30.11 -14.10
N GLU A 326 9.75 -30.22 -12.86
CA GLU A 326 9.25 -29.06 -12.11
C GLU A 326 10.44 -28.14 -11.69
N SER A 327 10.32 -26.83 -11.89
CA SER A 327 11.31 -25.85 -11.46
C SER A 327 11.43 -25.81 -9.93
N LYS A 328 12.57 -25.37 -9.41
CA LYS A 328 12.75 -25.15 -7.97
C LYS A 328 11.83 -24.06 -7.45
N VAL A 329 11.53 -24.09 -6.14
CA VAL A 329 10.79 -23.04 -5.45
C VAL A 329 11.57 -21.72 -5.45
N THR A 330 10.83 -20.62 -5.44
CA THR A 330 11.37 -19.27 -5.30
C THR A 330 11.00 -18.70 -3.93
N TYR A 331 11.63 -17.60 -3.55
CA TYR A 331 11.28 -16.94 -2.29
C TYR A 331 9.82 -16.49 -2.22
N GLN A 332 9.23 -16.06 -3.35
CA GLN A 332 7.82 -15.65 -3.38
C GLN A 332 6.88 -16.79 -2.98
N ASP A 333 7.17 -18.01 -3.39
CA ASP A 333 6.36 -19.19 -3.06
C ASP A 333 6.36 -19.48 -1.54
N ILE A 334 7.45 -19.12 -0.86
CA ILE A 334 7.62 -19.25 0.58
C ILE A 334 7.00 -18.06 1.31
N PHE A 335 7.27 -16.86 0.81
CA PHE A 335 6.80 -15.59 1.37
C PHE A 335 5.29 -15.56 1.56
N ASP A 336 4.54 -16.09 0.60
CA ASP A 336 3.07 -16.05 0.60
C ASP A 336 2.41 -16.79 1.80
N SER A 337 3.20 -17.59 2.55
CA SER A 337 2.73 -18.33 3.72
C SER A 337 3.62 -18.20 4.96
N LEU A 338 4.66 -17.37 4.91
CA LEU A 338 5.62 -17.22 6.00
C LEU A 338 5.25 -16.06 6.93
N VAL A 339 5.16 -16.33 8.21
CA VAL A 339 5.13 -15.33 9.28
C VAL A 339 6.45 -15.41 10.04
N LEU A 340 7.25 -14.34 10.00
CA LEU A 340 8.61 -14.36 10.54
C LEU A 340 8.98 -13.01 11.13
N VAL A 341 9.63 -13.04 12.29
CA VAL A 341 10.26 -11.87 12.91
C VAL A 341 11.69 -12.23 13.30
N THR A 342 12.65 -11.42 12.86
CA THR A 342 14.04 -11.54 13.33
C THR A 342 14.40 -10.38 14.23
N ASN A 343 15.17 -10.65 15.28
CA ASN A 343 15.72 -9.64 16.16
C ASN A 343 17.23 -9.92 16.35
N CYS A 344 18.05 -9.07 15.77
CA CYS A 344 19.52 -9.24 15.76
C CYS A 344 20.17 -8.10 16.52
N PHE A 345 21.27 -8.40 17.20
CA PHE A 345 22.10 -7.41 17.87
C PHE A 345 23.57 -7.56 17.48
N SER A 346 24.23 -6.45 17.20
CA SER A 346 25.69 -6.46 16.94
C SER A 346 26.37 -5.23 17.55
N THR A 347 27.64 -5.40 17.92
CA THR A 347 28.47 -4.31 18.43
C THR A 347 29.00 -3.39 17.33
N GLN A 348 28.97 -3.83 16.08
CA GLN A 348 29.30 -3.02 14.90
C GLN A 348 28.18 -3.11 13.88
N THR A 349 27.60 -1.96 13.52
CA THR A 349 26.50 -1.90 12.56
C THR A 349 26.80 -0.85 11.49
N SER A 350 26.62 -1.24 10.23
CA SER A 350 26.67 -0.34 9.09
C SER A 350 25.27 -0.15 8.54
N TYR A 351 24.64 0.96 8.91
CA TYR A 351 23.34 1.37 8.34
C TYR A 351 23.55 1.98 6.95
N GLU A 352 22.57 1.78 6.06
CA GLU A 352 22.57 2.39 4.74
C GLU A 352 22.46 3.91 4.80
N ASN A 353 21.71 4.42 5.78
CA ASN A 353 21.53 5.85 6.05
C ASN A 353 21.22 6.11 7.53
N GLN A 354 21.13 7.40 7.91
CA GLN A 354 20.87 7.83 9.29
C GLN A 354 19.50 7.39 9.82
N THR A 355 18.51 7.17 8.97
CA THR A 355 17.16 6.71 9.38
C THR A 355 17.12 5.24 9.82
N LYS A 356 18.23 4.51 9.70
CA LYS A 356 18.42 3.13 10.19
C LYS A 356 17.45 2.09 9.61
N LYS A 357 16.91 2.32 8.41
CA LYS A 357 15.89 1.45 7.78
C LYS A 357 16.47 0.18 7.11
N ALA A 358 17.76 0.10 6.90
CA ALA A 358 18.47 -1.07 6.36
C ALA A 358 19.90 -1.17 6.89
N ILE A 359 20.43 -2.38 7.01
CA ILE A 359 21.84 -2.64 7.32
C ILE A 359 22.54 -3.35 6.17
N THR A 360 23.85 -3.07 6.01
CA THR A 360 24.66 -3.54 4.88
C THR A 360 25.79 -4.47 5.26
N ASN A 361 25.93 -4.83 6.53
CA ASN A 361 26.99 -5.70 7.04
C ASN A 361 27.00 -7.07 6.35
N ARG A 362 28.11 -7.40 5.70
CA ARG A 362 28.29 -8.68 5.02
C ARG A 362 28.34 -9.84 6.00
N PHE A 363 29.10 -9.70 7.08
CA PHE A 363 29.22 -10.76 8.09
C PHE A 363 27.87 -11.08 8.74
N ILE A 364 27.02 -10.08 9.02
CA ILE A 364 25.68 -10.31 9.57
C ILE A 364 24.84 -11.13 8.59
N GLN A 365 24.90 -10.83 7.29
CA GLN A 365 24.19 -11.60 6.26
C GLN A 365 24.67 -13.06 6.21
N GLU A 366 25.99 -13.29 6.20
CA GLU A 366 26.58 -14.63 6.12
C GLU A 366 26.26 -15.45 7.37
N ALA A 367 26.50 -14.87 8.57
CA ALA A 367 26.24 -15.50 9.86
C ALA A 367 24.75 -15.87 10.04
N MET A 368 23.85 -14.97 9.68
CA MET A 368 22.41 -15.20 9.76
C MET A 368 21.94 -16.25 8.74
N THR A 369 22.52 -16.26 7.53
CA THR A 369 22.18 -17.27 6.52
C THR A 369 22.54 -18.67 7.01
N GLU A 370 23.74 -18.84 7.57
CA GLU A 370 24.21 -20.11 8.12
C GLU A 370 23.36 -20.54 9.32
N PHE A 371 23.18 -19.65 10.29
CA PHE A 371 22.35 -19.86 11.48
C PHE A 371 20.93 -20.34 11.14
N LEU A 372 20.26 -19.66 10.18
CA LEU A 372 18.91 -20.04 9.78
C LEU A 372 18.89 -21.36 9.02
N LYS A 373 19.89 -21.66 8.17
CA LYS A 373 19.98 -22.96 7.47
C LYS A 373 20.11 -24.11 8.46
N GLU A 374 21.06 -24.01 9.39
CA GLU A 374 21.26 -25.01 10.44
C GLU A 374 19.98 -25.22 11.26
N GLY A 375 19.35 -24.13 11.70
CA GLY A 375 18.12 -24.20 12.48
C GLY A 375 16.94 -24.83 11.72
N LEU A 376 16.77 -24.48 10.44
CA LEU A 376 15.73 -25.06 9.59
C LEU A 376 15.97 -26.54 9.28
N GLU A 377 17.21 -26.95 9.04
CA GLU A 377 17.55 -28.35 8.83
C GLU A 377 17.24 -29.20 10.05
N ILE A 378 17.62 -28.76 11.26
CA ILE A 378 17.27 -29.42 12.53
C ILE A 378 15.76 -29.47 12.68
N TYR A 379 15.07 -28.36 12.51
CA TYR A 379 13.61 -28.27 12.64
C TYR A 379 12.88 -29.26 11.70
N PHE A 380 13.29 -29.36 10.45
CA PHE A 380 12.66 -30.27 9.49
C PHE A 380 12.91 -31.75 9.79
N ILE A 381 14.04 -32.07 10.45
CA ILE A 381 14.32 -33.43 10.90
C ILE A 381 13.46 -33.80 12.12
N GLU A 382 13.41 -32.90 13.11
CA GLU A 382 12.70 -33.13 14.37
C GLU A 382 11.18 -33.06 14.20
N ASN A 383 10.66 -32.20 13.30
CA ASN A 383 9.25 -31.94 13.13
C ASN A 383 8.76 -32.29 11.71
N LYS A 384 8.99 -33.53 11.30
CA LYS A 384 8.69 -34.01 9.93
C LYS A 384 7.25 -33.73 9.48
N ALA A 385 6.28 -33.87 10.39
CA ALA A 385 4.86 -33.62 10.07
C ALA A 385 4.59 -32.16 9.69
N GLU A 386 5.25 -31.21 10.39
CA GLU A 386 5.16 -29.78 10.08
C GLU A 386 5.96 -29.44 8.81
N ALA A 387 7.13 -30.03 8.62
CA ALA A 387 7.92 -29.87 7.43
C ALA A 387 7.16 -30.34 6.17
N ASP A 388 6.39 -31.42 6.24
CA ASP A 388 5.53 -31.89 5.17
C ASP A 388 4.40 -30.89 4.86
N LYS A 389 3.76 -30.30 5.89
CA LYS A 389 2.74 -29.25 5.69
C LYS A 389 3.33 -27.99 5.04
N ILE A 390 4.53 -27.57 5.47
CA ILE A 390 5.25 -26.45 4.85
C ILE A 390 5.53 -26.74 3.37
N ALA A 391 6.06 -27.92 3.08
CA ALA A 391 6.38 -28.37 1.72
C ALA A 391 5.14 -28.38 0.80
N GLU A 392 4.01 -28.88 1.31
CA GLU A 392 2.75 -28.90 0.56
C GLU A 392 2.22 -27.50 0.29
N GLN A 393 2.21 -26.62 1.31
CA GLN A 393 1.73 -25.24 1.15
C GLN A 393 2.60 -24.45 0.17
N VAL A 394 3.92 -24.55 0.27
CA VAL A 394 4.86 -23.87 -0.63
C VAL A 394 4.71 -24.38 -2.07
N LEU A 395 4.47 -25.68 -2.28
CA LEU A 395 4.18 -26.21 -3.62
C LEU A 395 2.82 -25.75 -4.15
N ILE A 396 1.80 -25.60 -3.30
CA ILE A 396 0.50 -25.02 -3.69
C ILE A 396 0.71 -23.57 -4.16
N ASN A 397 1.40 -22.75 -3.39
CA ASN A 397 1.70 -21.35 -3.72
C ASN A 397 2.45 -21.26 -5.06
N LYS A 398 3.51 -22.07 -5.23
CA LYS A 398 4.30 -22.14 -6.46
C LYS A 398 3.46 -22.50 -7.67
N ARG A 399 2.70 -23.59 -7.58
CA ARG A 399 1.89 -24.09 -8.71
C ARG A 399 0.79 -23.11 -9.09
N SER A 400 0.17 -22.47 -8.09
CA SER A 400 -0.80 -21.39 -8.30
C SER A 400 -0.16 -20.19 -9.03
N ARG A 401 1.00 -19.73 -8.58
CA ARG A 401 1.75 -18.64 -9.22
C ARG A 401 2.14 -18.99 -10.67
N GLU A 402 2.70 -20.19 -10.89
CA GLU A 402 3.09 -20.62 -12.24
C GLU A 402 1.89 -20.77 -13.18
N GLN A 403 0.73 -21.23 -12.69
CA GLN A 403 -0.50 -21.28 -13.47
C GLN A 403 -1.00 -19.89 -13.84
N ALA A 404 -0.99 -18.95 -12.89
CA ALA A 404 -1.36 -17.56 -13.14
C ALA A 404 -0.42 -16.90 -14.17
N GLU A 405 0.89 -17.17 -14.08
CA GLU A 405 1.86 -16.63 -15.02
C GLU A 405 1.72 -17.23 -16.44
N LYS A 406 1.46 -18.53 -16.55
CA LYS A 406 1.14 -19.17 -17.84
C LYS A 406 -0.14 -18.61 -18.45
N ALA A 407 -1.18 -18.41 -17.66
CA ALA A 407 -2.42 -17.78 -18.11
C ALA A 407 -2.16 -16.36 -18.64
N ARG A 408 -1.41 -15.54 -17.87
CA ARG A 408 -0.99 -14.19 -18.25
C ARG A 408 -0.21 -14.16 -19.58
N LEU A 409 0.78 -15.04 -19.73
CA LEU A 409 1.58 -15.13 -20.96
C LEU A 409 0.73 -15.53 -22.17
N ASN A 410 -0.20 -16.46 -21.98
CA ASN A 410 -1.14 -16.87 -23.03
C ASN A 410 -2.07 -15.73 -23.45
N ILE A 411 -2.57 -14.96 -22.47
CA ILE A 411 -3.37 -13.75 -22.71
C ILE A 411 -2.54 -12.71 -23.44
N LYS A 412 -1.33 -12.43 -22.97
CA LYS A 412 -0.42 -11.47 -23.60
C LYS A 412 -0.11 -11.88 -25.05
N LYS A 413 0.15 -13.16 -25.33
CA LYS A 413 0.36 -13.67 -26.69
C LYS A 413 -0.89 -13.53 -27.56
N LYS A 414 -2.10 -13.73 -27.02
CA LYS A 414 -3.36 -13.53 -27.75
C LYS A 414 -3.64 -12.04 -28.06
N LEU A 415 -3.23 -11.13 -27.19
CA LEU A 415 -3.51 -9.68 -27.29
C LEU A 415 -2.39 -8.90 -28.01
N SER A 416 -1.12 -9.34 -27.92
CA SER A 416 0.04 -8.63 -28.47
C SER A 416 0.31 -8.85 -29.96
N GLY A 417 -0.58 -9.54 -30.66
CA GLY A 417 -0.47 -9.65 -32.11
C GLY A 417 -0.70 -8.31 -32.79
N ASN A 418 0.36 -7.57 -33.09
CA ASN A 418 0.35 -6.38 -33.96
C ASN A 418 -0.06 -6.78 -35.36
N ILE A 419 -1.37 -6.80 -35.68
CA ILE A 419 -1.85 -7.36 -36.95
C ILE A 419 -3.18 -6.70 -37.33
N ASP A 420 -3.26 -6.49 -38.65
CA ASP A 420 -4.43 -6.05 -39.38
C ASP A 420 -5.73 -6.63 -38.76
N LEU A 421 -6.40 -5.82 -37.96
CA LEU A 421 -7.56 -6.20 -37.15
C LEU A 421 -8.71 -6.67 -38.05
N ALA A 422 -8.83 -6.13 -39.23
CA ALA A 422 -9.85 -6.48 -40.20
C ALA A 422 -9.78 -7.96 -40.63
N ASN A 423 -8.58 -8.55 -40.63
CA ASN A 423 -8.36 -9.93 -41.04
C ASN A 423 -8.43 -10.98 -39.92
N ARG A 424 -8.48 -10.55 -38.61
CA ARG A 424 -8.45 -11.46 -37.47
C ARG A 424 -9.67 -11.45 -36.57
N VAL A 425 -10.44 -10.37 -36.56
CA VAL A 425 -11.70 -10.31 -35.82
C VAL A 425 -12.85 -10.52 -36.77
N GLN A 426 -13.55 -11.65 -36.63
CA GLN A 426 -14.65 -11.99 -37.53
C GLN A 426 -15.75 -10.90 -37.44
N LYS A 427 -16.17 -10.44 -38.63
CA LYS A 427 -17.25 -9.46 -38.80
C LYS A 427 -17.02 -8.07 -38.23
N PHE A 428 -15.84 -7.78 -37.71
CA PHE A 428 -15.47 -6.40 -37.38
C PHE A 428 -15.35 -5.58 -38.66
N VAL A 429 -15.97 -4.40 -38.67
CA VAL A 429 -15.96 -3.48 -39.79
C VAL A 429 -15.28 -2.19 -39.36
N ASP A 430 -14.04 -2.00 -39.77
CA ASP A 430 -13.25 -0.80 -39.38
C ASP A 430 -13.70 0.46 -40.12
N CYS A 431 -13.30 1.64 -39.62
CA CYS A 431 -13.42 2.92 -40.28
C CYS A 431 -12.11 3.28 -41.01
N ARG A 432 -12.18 4.29 -41.88
CA ARG A 432 -11.06 4.69 -42.76
C ARG A 432 -10.04 5.53 -42.04
N THR A 433 -10.47 6.50 -41.23
CA THR A 433 -9.57 7.40 -40.51
C THR A 433 -8.72 6.64 -39.49
N LYS A 434 -7.48 7.05 -39.35
CA LYS A 434 -6.56 6.61 -38.30
C LYS A 434 -6.47 7.60 -37.12
N ASP A 435 -7.12 8.74 -37.24
CA ASP A 435 -7.19 9.76 -36.20
C ASP A 435 -8.08 9.28 -35.04
N VAL A 436 -7.44 8.85 -33.97
CA VAL A 436 -8.12 8.30 -32.78
C VAL A 436 -9.11 9.29 -32.19
N THR A 437 -8.86 10.58 -32.27
CA THR A 437 -9.72 11.64 -31.70
C THR A 437 -11.09 11.75 -32.37
N ARG A 438 -11.25 11.14 -33.53
CA ARG A 438 -12.49 11.12 -34.31
C ARG A 438 -13.16 9.75 -34.37
N ARG A 439 -12.40 8.68 -34.07
CA ARG A 439 -12.89 7.29 -34.24
C ARG A 439 -13.96 6.92 -33.23
N GLU A 440 -15.03 6.31 -33.71
CA GLU A 440 -16.13 5.79 -32.90
C GLU A 440 -16.33 4.31 -33.15
N LEU A 441 -16.47 3.53 -32.08
CA LEU A 441 -16.78 2.09 -32.15
C LEU A 441 -18.23 1.85 -31.74
N TYR A 442 -19.05 1.38 -32.65
CA TYR A 442 -20.39 0.89 -32.38
C TYR A 442 -20.34 -0.60 -32.06
N ILE A 443 -20.75 -0.99 -30.86
CA ILE A 443 -20.95 -2.39 -30.45
C ILE A 443 -22.44 -2.67 -30.63
N VAL A 444 -22.78 -3.52 -31.63
CA VAL A 444 -24.16 -3.75 -32.04
C VAL A 444 -24.61 -5.18 -31.76
N GLU A 445 -25.91 -5.35 -31.53
CA GLU A 445 -26.52 -6.62 -31.26
C GLU A 445 -26.74 -7.45 -32.53
N GLY A 446 -26.01 -8.56 -32.63
CA GLY A 446 -26.20 -9.57 -33.67
C GLY A 446 -25.79 -9.17 -35.07
N ASP A 447 -25.95 -10.11 -35.97
CA ASP A 447 -25.62 -9.98 -37.39
C ASP A 447 -26.67 -9.18 -38.16
N SER A 448 -27.92 -9.19 -37.71
CA SER A 448 -29.04 -8.47 -38.34
C SER A 448 -28.81 -6.95 -38.24
N ALA A 449 -28.46 -6.49 -37.05
CA ALA A 449 -28.13 -5.06 -36.85
C ALA A 449 -26.86 -4.64 -37.61
N LEU A 450 -25.87 -5.53 -37.77
CA LEU A 450 -24.67 -5.25 -38.54
C LEU A 450 -24.99 -4.80 -39.98
N GLY A 451 -25.99 -5.38 -40.63
CA GLY A 451 -26.41 -5.01 -41.98
C GLY A 451 -26.90 -3.57 -42.09
N SER A 452 -27.88 -3.22 -41.29
CA SER A 452 -28.51 -1.88 -41.24
C SER A 452 -27.54 -0.79 -40.80
N VAL A 453 -26.80 -1.04 -39.72
CA VAL A 453 -25.82 -0.12 -39.16
C VAL A 453 -24.65 0.09 -40.13
N LYS A 454 -24.18 -0.93 -40.85
CA LYS A 454 -23.13 -0.83 -41.86
C LYS A 454 -23.54 0.06 -43.05
N GLN A 455 -24.81 0.03 -43.43
CA GLN A 455 -25.32 0.86 -44.50
C GLN A 455 -25.55 2.30 -44.06
N GLY A 456 -26.03 2.50 -42.82
CA GLY A 456 -26.36 3.80 -42.24
C GLY A 456 -25.17 4.56 -41.65
N ARG A 457 -23.98 3.98 -41.50
CA ARG A 457 -22.84 4.64 -40.86
C ARG A 457 -22.09 5.61 -41.76
N ASP A 458 -21.35 6.54 -41.15
CA ASP A 458 -20.24 7.21 -41.85
C ASP A 458 -18.99 6.33 -41.78
N SER A 459 -18.62 5.75 -42.93
CA SER A 459 -17.46 4.86 -43.02
C SER A 459 -16.12 5.53 -42.77
N GLU A 460 -16.08 6.86 -42.74
CA GLU A 460 -14.85 7.61 -42.50
C GLU A 460 -14.36 7.43 -41.06
N PHE A 461 -15.26 7.54 -40.07
CA PHE A 461 -14.85 7.54 -38.65
C PHE A 461 -15.63 6.55 -37.75
N GLN A 462 -16.68 5.89 -38.24
CA GLN A 462 -17.49 4.93 -37.47
C GLN A 462 -17.16 3.50 -37.82
N ALA A 463 -16.70 2.73 -36.85
CA ALA A 463 -16.45 1.28 -36.92
C ALA A 463 -17.57 0.51 -36.23
N ILE A 464 -17.76 -0.76 -36.59
CA ILE A 464 -18.82 -1.62 -36.04
C ILE A 464 -18.26 -2.95 -35.60
N MET A 465 -18.63 -3.38 -34.38
CA MET A 465 -18.37 -4.70 -33.83
C MET A 465 -19.68 -5.37 -33.46
N PRO A 466 -20.12 -6.42 -34.15
CA PRO A 466 -21.31 -7.16 -33.77
C PRO A 466 -21.02 -8.13 -32.61
N VAL A 467 -21.94 -8.17 -31.63
CA VAL A 467 -21.93 -9.13 -30.54
C VAL A 467 -23.09 -10.09 -30.72
N ARG A 468 -22.78 -11.39 -30.81
CA ARG A 468 -23.79 -12.43 -31.04
C ARG A 468 -24.30 -12.98 -29.71
N GLY A 469 -25.56 -12.70 -29.43
CA GLY A 469 -26.25 -13.21 -28.25
C GLY A 469 -25.67 -12.68 -26.93
N LYS A 470 -26.15 -13.24 -25.83
CA LYS A 470 -25.75 -12.84 -24.48
C LYS A 470 -24.32 -13.28 -24.20
N ILE A 471 -23.43 -12.32 -23.96
CA ILE A 471 -22.04 -12.62 -23.58
C ILE A 471 -21.97 -13.15 -22.15
N LEU A 472 -20.83 -13.73 -21.80
CA LEU A 472 -20.57 -14.23 -20.46
C LEU A 472 -20.67 -13.11 -19.40
N ASN A 473 -21.34 -13.38 -18.28
CA ASN A 473 -21.29 -12.47 -17.14
C ASN A 473 -19.88 -12.47 -16.53
N CYS A 474 -19.13 -11.43 -16.83
CA CYS A 474 -17.74 -11.32 -16.41
C CYS A 474 -17.56 -11.12 -14.89
N LEU A 475 -18.57 -10.71 -14.12
CA LEU A 475 -18.48 -10.63 -12.66
C LEU A 475 -18.53 -12.01 -12.00
N LYS A 476 -19.27 -12.96 -12.58
CA LYS A 476 -19.41 -14.31 -12.04
C LYS A 476 -18.37 -15.30 -12.57
N ALA A 477 -17.82 -15.03 -13.75
CA ALA A 477 -16.91 -15.96 -14.40
C ALA A 477 -15.48 -15.77 -13.94
N ASP A 478 -14.75 -16.89 -13.82
CA ASP A 478 -13.31 -16.87 -13.63
C ASP A 478 -12.59 -16.31 -14.86
N TYR A 479 -11.43 -15.70 -14.68
CA TYR A 479 -10.64 -15.13 -15.77
C TYR A 479 -10.32 -16.16 -16.87
N ASP A 480 -10.06 -17.41 -16.52
CA ASP A 480 -9.83 -18.50 -17.49
C ASP A 480 -11.01 -18.73 -18.43
N LYS A 481 -12.25 -18.62 -17.93
CA LYS A 481 -13.47 -18.73 -18.73
C LYS A 481 -13.69 -17.48 -19.58
N ILE A 482 -13.44 -16.29 -18.99
CA ILE A 482 -13.57 -15.01 -19.68
C ILE A 482 -12.66 -14.98 -20.93
N PHE A 483 -11.39 -15.36 -20.77
CA PHE A 483 -10.43 -15.34 -21.88
C PHE A 483 -10.51 -16.54 -22.85
N LYS A 484 -11.35 -17.51 -22.56
CA LYS A 484 -11.75 -18.54 -23.54
C LYS A 484 -12.91 -18.09 -24.43
N SER A 485 -13.61 -17.02 -24.06
CA SER A 485 -14.68 -16.45 -24.87
C SER A 485 -14.10 -15.65 -26.04
N ASP A 486 -14.34 -16.12 -27.27
CA ASP A 486 -13.86 -15.45 -28.48
C ASP A 486 -14.45 -14.04 -28.61
N ILE A 487 -15.73 -13.84 -28.25
CA ILE A 487 -16.41 -12.54 -28.30
C ILE A 487 -15.72 -11.52 -27.40
N ILE A 488 -15.41 -11.92 -26.15
CA ILE A 488 -14.74 -11.01 -25.19
C ILE A 488 -13.31 -10.72 -25.65
N THR A 489 -12.57 -11.72 -26.07
CA THR A 489 -11.20 -11.54 -26.56
C THR A 489 -11.15 -10.69 -27.82
N ASP A 490 -12.14 -10.82 -28.70
CA ASP A 490 -12.22 -10.00 -29.93
C ASP A 490 -12.61 -8.56 -29.61
N LEU A 491 -13.53 -8.30 -28.67
CA LEU A 491 -13.82 -6.96 -28.18
C LEU A 491 -12.57 -6.29 -27.56
N LEU A 492 -11.82 -6.99 -26.73
CA LEU A 492 -10.58 -6.46 -26.14
C LEU A 492 -9.50 -6.15 -27.21
N LYS A 493 -9.38 -6.99 -28.25
CA LYS A 493 -8.48 -6.70 -29.40
C LYS A 493 -8.92 -5.47 -30.17
N VAL A 494 -10.23 -5.30 -30.39
CA VAL A 494 -10.79 -4.14 -31.09
C VAL A 494 -10.58 -2.86 -30.27
N LEU A 495 -10.74 -2.91 -28.94
CA LEU A 495 -10.45 -1.76 -28.05
C LEU A 495 -8.98 -1.35 -28.12
N GLY A 496 -8.06 -2.32 -28.09
CA GLY A 496 -6.62 -2.11 -28.27
C GLY A 496 -5.84 -1.71 -27.01
N CYS A 497 -6.50 -1.25 -25.94
CA CYS A 497 -5.87 -0.74 -24.72
C CYS A 497 -5.44 -1.82 -23.71
N GLY A 498 -5.60 -3.12 -24.02
CA GLY A 498 -5.27 -4.21 -23.11
C GLY A 498 -6.32 -4.44 -22.04
N ILE A 499 -5.89 -4.93 -20.87
CA ILE A 499 -6.76 -5.34 -19.76
C ILE A 499 -6.28 -4.67 -18.48
N GLU A 500 -7.23 -4.13 -17.73
CA GLU A 500 -7.05 -3.58 -16.39
C GLU A 500 -7.75 -4.49 -15.39
N VAL A 501 -6.99 -5.15 -14.52
CA VAL A 501 -7.57 -6.01 -13.48
C VAL A 501 -7.31 -5.40 -12.11
N ARG A 502 -8.36 -5.10 -11.36
CA ARG A 502 -8.28 -4.57 -10.00
C ARG A 502 -8.28 -5.74 -8.99
N GLY A 503 -7.39 -5.68 -8.01
CA GLY A 503 -7.27 -6.68 -6.93
C GLY A 503 -5.86 -7.25 -6.77
N LYS A 504 -5.49 -7.61 -5.53
CA LYS A 504 -4.12 -8.08 -5.19
C LYS A 504 -3.69 -9.33 -5.97
N ALA A 505 -4.60 -10.26 -6.24
CA ALA A 505 -4.32 -11.52 -6.94
C ALA A 505 -4.19 -11.40 -8.47
N ALA A 506 -4.54 -10.26 -9.03
CA ALA A 506 -4.68 -10.07 -10.47
C ALA A 506 -3.84 -8.92 -11.04
N LYS A 507 -3.04 -8.23 -10.22
CA LYS A 507 -2.11 -7.16 -10.67
C LYS A 507 -1.20 -7.64 -11.81
N ASP A 508 -0.81 -8.89 -11.78
CA ASP A 508 0.07 -9.49 -12.79
C ASP A 508 -0.64 -9.79 -14.12
N LEU A 509 -1.98 -9.79 -14.19
CA LEU A 509 -2.78 -9.93 -15.40
C LEU A 509 -3.01 -8.59 -16.10
N SER A 510 -2.83 -7.48 -15.42
CA SER A 510 -3.05 -6.15 -15.97
C SER A 510 -1.96 -5.78 -16.98
N ALA A 511 -2.38 -5.49 -18.21
CA ALA A 511 -1.54 -4.99 -19.29
C ALA A 511 -2.22 -3.77 -19.96
N PHE A 512 -2.95 -2.99 -19.18
CA PHE A 512 -3.71 -1.85 -19.64
C PHE A 512 -2.79 -0.66 -19.96
N ASP A 513 -3.02 -0.08 -21.12
CA ASP A 513 -2.35 1.14 -21.56
C ASP A 513 -3.37 2.00 -22.34
N LEU A 514 -3.75 3.12 -21.75
CA LEU A 514 -4.74 4.02 -22.33
C LEU A 514 -4.26 4.66 -23.64
N GLU A 515 -2.95 4.85 -23.82
CA GLU A 515 -2.38 5.42 -25.06
C GLU A 515 -2.62 4.52 -26.27
N ASN A 516 -2.79 3.23 -26.06
CA ASN A 516 -3.11 2.25 -27.08
C ASN A 516 -4.62 2.15 -27.39
N LEU A 517 -5.47 2.91 -26.70
CA LEU A 517 -6.92 2.94 -27.01
C LEU A 517 -7.12 3.52 -28.43
N ARG A 518 -7.92 2.81 -29.23
CA ARG A 518 -8.13 3.13 -30.65
C ARG A 518 -9.35 4.00 -30.92
N TRP A 519 -10.12 4.35 -29.89
CA TRP A 519 -11.45 4.94 -30.02
C TRP A 519 -11.62 6.17 -29.14
N HIS A 520 -12.20 7.21 -29.74
CA HIS A 520 -12.64 8.40 -29.00
C HIS A 520 -13.95 8.12 -28.24
N ARG A 521 -14.84 7.32 -28.85
CA ARG A 521 -16.10 6.89 -28.25
C ARG A 521 -16.36 5.42 -28.48
N ILE A 522 -16.83 4.73 -27.46
CA ILE A 522 -17.28 3.34 -27.49
C ILE A 522 -18.79 3.39 -27.25
N ILE A 523 -19.58 3.07 -28.27
CA ILE A 523 -21.02 3.28 -28.28
C ILE A 523 -21.71 1.93 -28.29
N ILE A 524 -22.45 1.59 -27.24
CA ILE A 524 -23.25 0.39 -27.15
C ILE A 524 -24.60 0.68 -27.79
N CYS A 525 -24.95 -0.06 -28.82
CA CYS A 525 -26.18 0.09 -29.58
C CYS A 525 -26.89 -1.27 -29.70
N THR A 526 -27.84 -1.52 -28.82
CA THR A 526 -28.64 -2.75 -28.73
C THR A 526 -30.11 -2.48 -29.04
N ASP A 527 -30.85 -3.53 -29.32
CA ASP A 527 -32.30 -3.45 -29.51
C ASP A 527 -32.98 -2.84 -28.25
N ALA A 528 -34.11 -2.23 -28.45
CA ALA A 528 -34.84 -1.57 -27.37
C ALA A 528 -35.85 -2.53 -26.70
N ASP A 529 -35.43 -3.76 -26.45
CA ASP A 529 -36.20 -4.81 -25.79
C ASP A 529 -35.44 -5.37 -24.58
N VAL A 530 -36.04 -6.33 -23.86
CA VAL A 530 -35.46 -6.94 -22.65
C VAL A 530 -34.16 -7.69 -22.93
N ASP A 531 -34.04 -8.30 -24.12
CA ASP A 531 -32.80 -9.01 -24.50
C ASP A 531 -31.67 -8.02 -24.81
N GLY A 532 -31.98 -6.94 -25.54
CA GLY A 532 -31.03 -5.87 -25.80
C GLY A 532 -30.55 -5.16 -24.55
N PHE A 533 -31.43 -4.93 -23.58
CA PHE A 533 -31.04 -4.39 -22.28
C PHE A 533 -30.12 -5.33 -21.51
N GLN A 534 -30.39 -6.63 -21.58
CA GLN A 534 -29.51 -7.63 -20.95
C GLN A 534 -28.13 -7.68 -21.63
N ILE A 535 -28.06 -7.65 -22.95
CA ILE A 535 -26.79 -7.61 -23.70
C ILE A 535 -26.00 -6.35 -23.38
N ARG A 536 -26.65 -5.18 -23.36
CA ARG A 536 -26.07 -3.90 -22.94
C ARG A 536 -25.45 -4.00 -21.55
N THR A 537 -26.20 -4.55 -20.58
CA THR A 537 -25.75 -4.73 -19.21
C THR A 537 -24.53 -5.65 -19.12
N LEU A 538 -24.52 -6.75 -19.88
CA LEU A 538 -23.38 -7.67 -19.90
C LEU A 538 -22.13 -7.04 -20.55
N ILE A 539 -22.28 -6.22 -21.58
CA ILE A 539 -21.16 -5.46 -22.18
C ILE A 539 -20.62 -4.44 -21.18
N LEU A 540 -21.47 -3.69 -20.48
CA LEU A 540 -21.05 -2.77 -19.42
C LEU A 540 -20.32 -3.51 -18.30
N THR A 541 -20.82 -4.68 -17.88
CA THR A 541 -20.18 -5.54 -16.89
C THR A 541 -18.78 -6.00 -17.32
N MET A 542 -18.63 -6.37 -18.59
CA MET A 542 -17.32 -6.72 -19.16
C MET A 542 -16.36 -5.52 -19.11
N LEU A 543 -16.82 -4.34 -19.57
CA LEU A 543 -15.99 -3.12 -19.55
C LEU A 543 -15.62 -2.73 -18.12
N TYR A 544 -16.57 -2.77 -17.19
CA TYR A 544 -16.37 -2.47 -15.78
C TYR A 544 -15.30 -3.40 -15.14
N ARG A 545 -15.35 -4.70 -15.45
CA ARG A 545 -14.42 -5.66 -14.85
C ARG A 545 -13.04 -5.69 -15.51
N LEU A 546 -12.95 -5.47 -16.82
CA LEU A 546 -11.72 -5.68 -17.58
C LEU A 546 -11.01 -4.41 -18.03
N VAL A 547 -11.71 -3.28 -18.10
CA VAL A 547 -11.18 -1.97 -18.50
C VAL A 547 -11.95 -0.82 -17.82
N PRO A 548 -12.08 -0.81 -16.48
CA PRO A 548 -12.91 0.14 -15.74
C PRO A 548 -12.53 1.61 -16.01
N THR A 549 -11.28 1.92 -16.24
CA THR A 549 -10.81 3.28 -16.58
C THR A 549 -11.54 3.87 -17.78
N LEU A 550 -12.00 3.05 -18.75
CA LEU A 550 -12.76 3.56 -19.90
C LEU A 550 -14.15 4.10 -19.50
N ILE A 551 -14.77 3.51 -18.48
CA ILE A 551 -16.02 4.00 -17.92
C ILE A 551 -15.76 5.25 -17.06
N GLU A 552 -14.77 5.21 -16.20
CA GLU A 552 -14.41 6.32 -15.30
C GLU A 552 -14.04 7.60 -16.05
N LEU A 553 -13.34 7.48 -17.16
CA LEU A 553 -12.98 8.62 -18.02
C LEU A 553 -14.08 8.99 -19.03
N GLY A 554 -15.20 8.23 -19.07
CA GLY A 554 -16.35 8.53 -19.87
C GLY A 554 -16.17 8.30 -21.38
N TYR A 555 -15.41 7.27 -21.77
CA TYR A 555 -15.30 6.83 -23.15
C TYR A 555 -16.49 6.01 -23.63
N VAL A 556 -17.34 5.54 -22.70
CA VAL A 556 -18.44 4.60 -22.97
C VAL A 556 -19.76 5.34 -23.06
N TYR A 557 -20.53 5.05 -24.09
CA TYR A 557 -21.83 5.64 -24.37
C TYR A 557 -22.84 4.56 -24.70
N ILE A 558 -24.12 4.87 -24.44
CA ILE A 558 -25.27 4.11 -24.93
C ILE A 558 -25.96 4.94 -25.99
N ALA A 559 -26.21 4.37 -27.16
CA ALA A 559 -27.04 4.99 -28.19
C ALA A 559 -28.52 4.71 -27.87
N GLU A 560 -29.32 5.75 -27.87
CA GLU A 560 -30.79 5.63 -27.85
C GLU A 560 -31.33 5.45 -29.26
N SER A 561 -32.06 4.37 -29.46
CA SER A 561 -32.76 4.12 -30.72
C SER A 561 -34.24 4.41 -30.52
N PRO A 562 -34.94 4.99 -31.52
CA PRO A 562 -36.37 5.31 -31.39
C PRO A 562 -37.20 4.04 -31.29
N LEU A 563 -38.20 4.08 -30.41
CA LEU A 563 -39.19 3.01 -30.20
C LEU A 563 -40.32 3.07 -31.24
N TYR A 564 -40.61 4.25 -31.75
CA TYR A 564 -41.72 4.49 -32.65
C TYR A 564 -41.31 5.31 -33.85
N GLU A 565 -41.75 4.90 -35.04
CA GLU A 565 -41.78 5.70 -36.23
C GLU A 565 -43.23 6.07 -36.55
N ILE A 566 -43.50 7.35 -36.67
CA ILE A 566 -44.83 7.89 -36.94
C ILE A 566 -44.76 8.61 -38.29
N THR A 567 -45.34 7.99 -39.32
CA THR A 567 -45.28 8.51 -40.70
C THR A 567 -46.59 9.26 -41.02
N TYR A 568 -46.42 10.50 -41.49
CA TYR A 568 -47.50 11.30 -42.04
C TYR A 568 -47.07 11.80 -43.43
N ARG A 569 -47.76 11.34 -44.49
CA ARG A 569 -47.39 11.53 -45.88
C ARG A 569 -45.92 11.05 -46.10
N ASP A 570 -45.04 11.96 -46.58
CA ASP A 570 -43.64 11.67 -46.88
C ASP A 570 -42.70 12.06 -45.71
N LYS A 571 -43.25 12.29 -44.48
CA LYS A 571 -42.45 12.68 -43.32
C LYS A 571 -42.57 11.64 -42.23
N SER A 572 -41.44 11.15 -41.76
CA SER A 572 -41.34 10.32 -40.56
C SER A 572 -40.97 11.19 -39.34
N TYR A 573 -41.56 10.90 -38.21
CA TYR A 573 -41.31 11.46 -36.89
C TYR A 573 -40.93 10.31 -35.98
N PHE A 574 -39.86 10.48 -35.22
CA PHE A 574 -39.33 9.43 -34.33
C PHE A 574 -39.63 9.80 -32.89
N ALA A 575 -40.11 8.82 -32.11
CA ALA A 575 -40.32 8.95 -30.69
C ALA A 575 -39.51 7.88 -29.94
N PHE A 576 -38.83 8.30 -28.87
CA PHE A 576 -37.95 7.45 -28.09
C PHE A 576 -38.62 6.89 -26.85
N ASP A 577 -39.76 7.47 -26.46
CA ASP A 577 -40.63 7.01 -25.37
C ASP A 577 -42.11 7.29 -25.66
N GLU A 578 -42.98 6.80 -24.79
CA GLU A 578 -44.43 7.01 -24.90
C GLU A 578 -44.84 8.50 -24.77
N THR A 579 -44.10 9.30 -24.02
CA THR A 579 -44.37 10.73 -23.81
C THR A 579 -44.11 11.49 -25.10
N GLU A 580 -43.00 11.24 -25.78
CA GLU A 580 -42.68 11.83 -27.08
C GLU A 580 -43.69 11.41 -28.15
N LYS A 581 -44.06 10.12 -28.17
CA LYS A 581 -45.09 9.58 -29.04
C LYS A 581 -46.42 10.35 -28.84
N ALA A 582 -46.89 10.49 -27.59
CA ALA A 582 -48.10 11.22 -27.29
C ALA A 582 -48.04 12.69 -27.75
N ALA A 583 -46.90 13.34 -27.58
CA ALA A 583 -46.66 14.70 -28.02
C ALA A 583 -46.74 14.83 -29.56
N ILE A 584 -46.15 13.89 -30.28
CA ILE A 584 -46.21 13.83 -31.76
C ILE A 584 -47.63 13.57 -32.22
N LEU A 585 -48.33 12.61 -31.61
CA LEU A 585 -49.70 12.29 -31.95
C LEU A 585 -50.63 13.50 -31.76
N LYS A 586 -50.45 14.27 -30.69
CA LYS A 586 -51.18 15.52 -30.44
C LYS A 586 -50.96 16.57 -31.53
N LYS A 587 -49.72 16.68 -32.06
CA LYS A 587 -49.39 17.59 -33.18
C LYS A 587 -49.97 17.12 -34.53
N LEU A 588 -50.25 15.85 -34.64
CA LEU A 588 -50.77 15.23 -35.86
C LEU A 588 -52.26 14.84 -35.72
N GLU A 589 -52.97 15.34 -34.71
CA GLU A 589 -54.36 15.04 -34.46
C GLU A 589 -55.23 15.32 -35.70
N GLY A 590 -56.14 14.40 -36.01
CA GLY A 590 -57.02 14.50 -37.19
C GLY A 590 -56.35 14.15 -38.53
N LYS A 591 -55.10 13.75 -38.57
CA LYS A 591 -54.36 13.36 -39.78
C LYS A 591 -54.29 11.84 -39.91
N LYS A 592 -54.26 11.34 -41.14
CA LYS A 592 -54.07 9.90 -41.36
C LYS A 592 -52.59 9.57 -41.22
N ILE A 593 -52.22 8.92 -40.13
CA ILE A 593 -50.87 8.58 -39.76
C ILE A 593 -50.68 7.05 -39.75
N LEU A 594 -49.47 6.60 -40.00
CA LEU A 594 -48.99 5.24 -39.79
C LEU A 594 -48.04 5.24 -38.60
N ILE A 595 -48.27 4.35 -37.62
CA ILE A 595 -47.42 4.18 -36.48
C ILE A 595 -46.81 2.79 -36.57
N GLN A 596 -45.49 2.74 -36.58
CA GLN A 596 -44.72 1.50 -36.53
C GLN A 596 -43.89 1.48 -35.25
N ARG A 597 -43.88 0.37 -34.51
CA ARG A 597 -42.98 0.14 -33.36
C ARG A 597 -41.75 -0.55 -33.90
N SER A 598 -40.58 0.07 -33.70
CA SER A 598 -39.30 -0.54 -33.99
C SER A 598 -39.00 -1.56 -32.90
N LYS A 599 -38.88 -2.83 -33.25
CA LYS A 599 -38.54 -3.92 -32.31
C LYS A 599 -37.06 -4.26 -32.31
N GLY A 600 -36.34 -4.00 -33.40
CA GLY A 600 -34.94 -4.32 -33.50
C GLY A 600 -34.18 -3.45 -34.51
N LEU A 601 -32.92 -3.19 -34.26
CA LEU A 601 -32.02 -2.41 -35.11
C LEU A 601 -31.90 -2.97 -36.54
N GLY A 602 -32.06 -4.28 -36.69
CA GLY A 602 -31.98 -4.98 -37.99
C GLY A 602 -33.16 -4.70 -38.92
N GLU A 603 -34.26 -4.22 -38.40
CA GLU A 603 -35.50 -3.86 -39.14
C GLU A 603 -35.46 -2.42 -39.66
N ASN A 604 -34.55 -1.57 -39.11
CA ASN A 604 -34.46 -0.16 -39.45
C ASN A 604 -33.79 0.04 -40.81
N GLN A 605 -34.30 0.95 -41.62
CA GLN A 605 -33.66 1.34 -42.87
C GLN A 605 -32.40 2.18 -42.61
N ALA A 606 -31.46 2.17 -43.55
CA ALA A 606 -30.19 2.87 -43.42
C ALA A 606 -30.33 4.38 -43.15
N ASP A 607 -31.26 5.02 -43.79
CA ASP A 607 -31.52 6.46 -43.63
C ASP A 607 -32.03 6.76 -42.22
N MET A 608 -32.95 5.94 -41.73
CA MET A 608 -33.44 6.04 -40.35
C MET A 608 -32.31 5.83 -39.34
N MET A 609 -31.47 4.81 -39.53
CA MET A 609 -30.30 4.57 -38.67
C MET A 609 -29.35 5.75 -38.64
N TRP A 610 -29.13 6.36 -39.83
CA TRP A 610 -28.30 7.58 -39.87
C TRP A 610 -28.92 8.71 -39.09
N GLU A 611 -30.17 9.08 -39.39
CA GLU A 611 -30.86 10.25 -38.78
C GLU A 611 -31.02 10.12 -37.28
N THR A 612 -31.30 8.93 -36.76
CA THR A 612 -31.71 8.75 -35.35
C THR A 612 -30.56 8.27 -34.44
N THR A 613 -29.59 7.50 -34.97
CA THR A 613 -28.67 6.75 -34.11
C THR A 613 -27.21 7.00 -34.41
N MET A 614 -26.87 7.33 -35.70
CA MET A 614 -25.46 7.39 -36.09
C MET A 614 -24.95 8.78 -36.42
N ASN A 615 -25.80 9.69 -36.89
CA ASN A 615 -25.40 11.04 -37.23
C ASN A 615 -25.03 11.85 -35.96
N PRO A 616 -23.80 12.36 -35.85
CA PRO A 616 -23.36 13.10 -34.70
C PRO A 616 -24.22 14.31 -34.30
N GLU A 617 -24.92 14.89 -35.27
CA GLU A 617 -25.74 16.10 -35.05
C GLU A 617 -27.16 15.79 -34.52
N THR A 618 -27.67 14.59 -34.78
CA THR A 618 -29.09 14.26 -34.48
C THR A 618 -29.28 13.11 -33.52
N ARG A 619 -28.25 12.23 -33.38
CA ARG A 619 -28.30 11.07 -32.51
C ARG A 619 -28.31 11.46 -31.03
N ARG A 620 -28.90 10.58 -30.21
CA ARG A 620 -28.88 10.72 -28.75
C ARG A 620 -27.91 9.69 -28.16
N LEU A 621 -26.96 10.18 -27.35
CA LEU A 621 -25.99 9.34 -26.63
C LEU A 621 -26.05 9.64 -25.13
N ILE A 622 -26.22 8.59 -24.35
CA ILE A 622 -26.09 8.65 -22.88
C ILE A 622 -24.63 8.30 -22.55
N ARG A 623 -23.90 9.25 -21.99
CA ARG A 623 -22.55 9.01 -21.50
C ARG A 623 -22.60 8.26 -20.19
N ILE A 624 -21.83 7.19 -20.07
CA ILE A 624 -21.74 6.37 -18.87
C ILE A 624 -20.52 6.81 -18.06
N THR A 625 -20.77 7.40 -16.91
CA THR A 625 -19.77 7.79 -15.92
C THR A 625 -20.28 7.43 -14.52
N PRO A 626 -19.45 6.88 -13.63
CA PRO A 626 -19.87 6.68 -12.24
C PRO A 626 -19.87 8.03 -11.51
N ASP A 627 -20.92 8.33 -10.80
CA ASP A 627 -20.96 9.50 -9.91
C ASP A 627 -20.18 9.22 -8.62
N ASP A 628 -20.22 7.98 -8.15
CA ASP A 628 -19.46 7.45 -7.01
C ASP A 628 -18.93 6.05 -7.34
N ALA A 629 -17.61 5.88 -7.29
CA ALA A 629 -16.95 4.62 -7.63
C ALA A 629 -17.30 3.49 -6.65
N ALA A 630 -17.47 3.80 -5.36
CA ALA A 630 -17.79 2.80 -4.33
C ALA A 630 -19.25 2.35 -4.50
N ALA A 631 -20.20 3.28 -4.61
CA ALA A 631 -21.61 2.97 -4.84
C ALA A 631 -21.84 2.23 -6.17
N THR A 632 -21.06 2.57 -7.21
CA THR A 632 -21.09 1.87 -8.50
C THR A 632 -20.63 0.41 -8.34
N SER A 633 -19.53 0.18 -7.59
CA SER A 633 -19.05 -1.18 -7.32
C SER A 633 -20.07 -2.02 -6.57
N GLU A 634 -20.65 -1.47 -5.51
CA GLU A 634 -21.67 -2.14 -4.71
C GLU A 634 -22.91 -2.50 -5.56
N MET A 635 -23.34 -1.60 -6.45
CA MET A 635 -24.49 -1.84 -7.33
C MET A 635 -24.21 -2.95 -8.36
N PHE A 636 -23.01 -2.97 -8.97
CA PHE A 636 -22.63 -4.05 -9.88
C PHE A 636 -22.58 -5.39 -9.14
N ASP A 637 -21.98 -5.45 -7.95
CA ASP A 637 -21.91 -6.67 -7.14
C ASP A 637 -23.28 -7.14 -6.66
N LEU A 638 -24.15 -6.21 -6.28
CA LEU A 638 -25.53 -6.51 -5.85
C LEU A 638 -26.37 -7.06 -6.98
N LEU A 639 -26.42 -6.36 -8.13
CA LEU A 639 -27.32 -6.70 -9.22
C LEU A 639 -26.79 -7.85 -10.10
N LEU A 640 -25.48 -7.96 -10.29
CA LEU A 640 -24.86 -8.86 -11.25
C LEU A 640 -23.90 -9.88 -10.63
N GLY A 641 -23.50 -9.69 -9.37
CA GLY A 641 -22.67 -10.61 -8.59
C GLY A 641 -23.44 -11.85 -8.09
N ASP A 642 -22.88 -12.55 -7.09
CA ASP A 642 -23.44 -13.81 -6.58
C ASP A 642 -24.48 -13.63 -5.45
N ASN A 643 -24.67 -12.41 -4.93
CA ASN A 643 -25.63 -12.13 -3.86
C ASN A 643 -27.09 -12.13 -4.37
N LEU A 644 -27.67 -13.33 -4.48
CA LEU A 644 -29.05 -13.50 -4.96
C LEU A 644 -30.08 -12.94 -3.95
N SER A 645 -29.83 -13.06 -2.64
CA SER A 645 -30.74 -12.59 -1.60
C SER A 645 -30.83 -11.06 -1.63
N GLY A 646 -29.68 -10.37 -1.57
CA GLY A 646 -29.65 -8.91 -1.64
C GLY A 646 -30.26 -8.34 -2.92
N ARG A 647 -30.09 -9.03 -4.06
CA ARG A 647 -30.74 -8.63 -5.32
C ARG A 647 -32.27 -8.71 -5.24
N LYS A 648 -32.81 -9.79 -4.65
CA LYS A 648 -34.27 -9.94 -4.47
C LYS A 648 -34.84 -8.85 -3.56
N GLU A 649 -34.13 -8.55 -2.48
CA GLU A 649 -34.48 -7.49 -1.54
C GLU A 649 -34.48 -6.12 -2.23
N TYR A 650 -33.42 -5.79 -2.95
CA TYR A 650 -33.30 -4.55 -3.72
C TYR A 650 -34.44 -4.38 -4.74
N ILE A 651 -34.75 -5.45 -5.49
CA ILE A 651 -35.85 -5.42 -6.46
C ILE A 651 -37.22 -5.24 -5.75
N ALA A 652 -37.42 -5.85 -4.58
CA ALA A 652 -38.66 -5.69 -3.82
C ALA A 652 -38.81 -4.27 -3.28
N GLU A 653 -37.74 -3.61 -2.87
CA GLU A 653 -37.75 -2.26 -2.33
C GLU A 653 -37.89 -1.18 -3.41
N HIS A 654 -37.15 -1.33 -4.52
CA HIS A 654 -36.98 -0.30 -5.55
C HIS A 654 -37.68 -0.62 -6.88
N GLY A 655 -38.20 -1.82 -7.06
CA GLY A 655 -38.77 -2.24 -8.37
C GLY A 655 -39.92 -1.38 -8.82
N VAL A 656 -40.68 -0.80 -7.87
CA VAL A 656 -41.79 0.09 -8.17
C VAL A 656 -41.34 1.37 -8.89
N ASP A 657 -40.16 1.87 -8.55
CA ASP A 657 -39.59 3.10 -9.13
C ASP A 657 -39.24 2.93 -10.62
N TYR A 658 -39.10 1.69 -11.08
CA TYR A 658 -38.71 1.31 -12.45
C TYR A 658 -39.85 0.68 -13.26
N LEU A 659 -41.07 0.63 -12.74
CA LEU A 659 -42.23 -0.02 -13.42
C LEU A 659 -42.53 0.60 -14.79
N GLU A 660 -42.32 1.90 -14.94
CA GLU A 660 -42.52 2.61 -16.23
C GLU A 660 -41.49 2.20 -17.30
N LEU A 661 -40.33 1.70 -16.88
CA LEU A 661 -39.27 1.20 -17.74
C LEU A 661 -39.41 -0.31 -18.02
N ALA A 662 -40.25 -1.02 -17.30
CA ALA A 662 -40.47 -2.43 -17.47
C ALA A 662 -41.29 -2.70 -18.73
N ASP A 663 -40.80 -3.54 -19.64
CA ASP A 663 -41.58 -4.04 -20.76
C ASP A 663 -42.60 -5.07 -20.25
N ILE A 664 -43.88 -4.64 -20.16
CA ILE A 664 -44.99 -5.46 -19.64
C ILE A 664 -45.74 -6.15 -20.80
N SER A 665 -45.24 -6.13 -22.04
CA SER A 665 -45.90 -6.69 -23.23
C SER A 665 -45.73 -8.19 -23.38
#